data_b633791b0a17336eaf4b5660d4386dc5
#
_entry.id   b633791b0a17336eaf4b5660d4386dc5
#
_cell.length_a   1.000
_cell.length_b   1.000
_cell.length_c   1.000
_cell.angle_alpha   90.00
_cell.angle_beta   90.00
_cell.angle_gamma   90.00
#
_symmetry.space_group_name_H-M   'P 1'
#
loop_
_entity.id
_entity.type
_entity.pdbx_description
1 polymer ?
#
loop_
_entity_poly.entity_id
_entity_poly.type
_entity_poly.pdbx_seq_one_letter_code
_entity_poly.pdbx_strand_id
1 'polypeptide(L)'
;MKLNSSALLTFLLFSFFISNGQEFKNNYTPLRSEGEVPLELKKLSAEKYELRKESFKKDARKMRKTKEELVLQSTFAIDELLLSGDVLFNDTIGKYVNKVADELLKNNPALRSKLNFYIVKSSYINAFTTERGAIFLSLGLISKLNNEAELAFILSHEIIHYQENHILNGYIETSKIKKEKGKYKGQSIKEKLLSRSNYSKDLELEADNKGFHLFTKSPYNPAAAISAMEVLKYGSYPFEDIAFDYSFLTHSLYSFPNSYRLDTIQTIDSEEDYDDSESTHPNIRKRKEQLKELVTDSSNTAFFIVSESSFNHVREICRFEVLNNFTSDRDYGMAIYHNYLLQQDYPDNLFLKTNLGYLLYGLARYKSNKNQLSVLRKYSKEQGEFQQLLYLLNRLNDEELAAIAVDYLYRLHTTNPSNPFIEKIMLDAFRTLIHDEEKSINYYVTKSEIEAILTKNAEEMLADPYANIDTTNYSERQKAKLAREVRRQQKKKEEKVQFDQFVFAEVLTEPKFDSIFKLITAEVENISSDEKSYFEISKENSIRKRKRTKFGVSLNADKIVLADPYYSKIDERKEIQTKYIKSEKKQLSFRESVYENAERLELEVEVLGKKKSVKSDINRLNEISISNTWLEERANHDYIKIIPYNYQFMKPLSDSYGTNYFAWMGLLNARLKTEFNPTAFFVSLFSIYGLPFYLTSLLTPDYATYYYAIVVNVETSEVLIEENNYLSTRDNNDLVQSQIYDTFFQIKRKKDYTK
;
A
#
# COMPACT_ATOMS: atom_id res chain seq x y z
N MET A 1 39.28 -46.50 23.63
CA MET A 1 38.60 -46.10 22.38
C MET A 1 37.80 -44.85 22.68
N LYS A 2 38.33 -43.65 22.34
CA LYS A 2 37.64 -42.35 22.54
C LYS A 2 36.90 -42.08 21.25
N LEU A 3 35.55 -42.07 21.28
CA LEU A 3 34.74 -41.61 20.18
C LEU A 3 34.73 -40.08 20.19
N ASN A 4 35.07 -39.50 19.05
CA ASN A 4 35.15 -38.06 18.82
C ASN A 4 33.78 -37.42 18.86
N SER A 5 33.56 -36.54 19.83
CA SER A 5 32.38 -35.72 19.99
C SER A 5 32.19 -34.62 18.89
N SER A 6 33.13 -34.51 17.96
CA SER A 6 33.08 -33.51 16.86
C SER A 6 32.19 -33.91 15.69
N ALA A 7 31.86 -35.20 15.55
CA ALA A 7 31.00 -35.68 14.44
C ALA A 7 29.49 -35.51 14.70
N LEU A 8 29.08 -35.36 15.96
CA LEU A 8 27.67 -35.20 16.34
C LEU A 8 27.21 -33.75 16.25
N LEU A 9 28.13 -32.78 16.35
CA LEU A 9 27.81 -31.36 16.23
C LEU A 9 27.65 -30.90 14.79
N THR A 10 28.30 -31.59 13.83
CA THR A 10 28.20 -31.27 12.40
C THR A 10 26.93 -31.83 11.77
N PHE A 11 26.31 -32.85 12.37
CA PHE A 11 25.04 -33.43 11.88
C PHE A 11 23.79 -32.64 12.37
N LEU A 12 23.92 -31.87 13.46
CA LEU A 12 22.85 -31.00 13.99
C LEU A 12 22.77 -29.63 13.34
N LEU A 13 23.78 -29.21 12.55
CA LEU A 13 23.81 -27.95 11.81
C LEU A 13 23.31 -28.08 10.37
N PHE A 14 23.04 -29.30 9.87
CA PHE A 14 22.56 -29.55 8.51
C PHE A 14 21.05 -29.82 8.40
N SER A 15 20.33 -29.81 9.52
CA SER A 15 18.88 -30.12 9.53
C SER A 15 17.96 -28.88 9.61
N PHE A 16 18.47 -27.66 9.39
CA PHE A 16 17.65 -26.43 9.42
C PHE A 16 17.46 -25.73 8.06
N PHE A 17 17.71 -26.42 6.96
CA PHE A 17 17.20 -26.00 5.64
C PHE A 17 16.02 -26.86 5.21
N ILE A 18 15.02 -26.98 6.08
CA ILE A 18 13.67 -27.27 5.60
C ILE A 18 13.20 -25.94 5.02
N SER A 19 13.07 -25.86 3.70
CA SER A 19 12.27 -24.87 3.00
C SER A 19 10.91 -24.84 3.69
N ASN A 20 10.68 -23.92 4.60
CA ASN A 20 9.35 -23.65 5.13
C ASN A 20 8.53 -23.10 3.99
N GLY A 21 7.82 -23.98 3.27
CA GLY A 21 6.72 -23.57 2.43
C GLY A 21 5.74 -22.78 3.30
N GLN A 22 5.19 -21.67 2.79
CA GLN A 22 4.20 -20.87 3.48
C GLN A 22 3.06 -21.78 3.99
N GLU A 23 2.84 -21.81 5.29
CA GLU A 23 1.78 -22.58 5.91
C GLU A 23 0.58 -21.67 6.19
N PHE A 24 -0.36 -21.60 5.24
CA PHE A 24 -1.53 -20.73 5.38
C PHE A 24 -2.49 -21.13 6.49
N LYS A 25 -2.46 -22.40 6.92
CA LYS A 25 -3.43 -22.90 7.89
C LYS A 25 -3.36 -22.20 9.25
N ASN A 26 -2.16 -22.05 9.79
CA ASN A 26 -1.98 -21.51 11.16
C ASN A 26 -1.42 -20.09 11.16
N ASN A 27 -0.59 -19.73 10.19
CA ASN A 27 0.03 -18.42 10.13
C ASN A 27 0.48 -18.08 8.70
N TYR A 28 0.83 -16.84 8.47
CA TYR A 28 1.45 -16.35 7.25
C TYR A 28 2.57 -15.37 7.61
N THR A 29 3.65 -15.43 6.87
CA THR A 29 4.75 -14.46 7.01
C THR A 29 4.89 -13.70 5.69
N PRO A 30 4.78 -12.36 5.70
CA PRO A 30 4.92 -11.55 4.50
C PRO A 30 6.24 -11.81 3.76
N LEU A 31 6.17 -11.81 2.44
CA LEU A 31 7.29 -12.14 1.57
C LEU A 31 8.43 -11.12 1.70
N ARG A 32 9.63 -11.66 1.64
CA ARG A 32 10.88 -10.90 1.56
C ARG A 32 11.67 -11.36 0.35
N SER A 33 12.51 -10.46 -0.16
CA SER A 33 13.49 -10.81 -1.18
C SER A 33 14.52 -11.78 -0.60
N GLU A 34 14.95 -12.76 -1.41
CA GLU A 34 15.88 -13.82 -1.03
C GLU A 34 17.14 -13.85 -1.92
N GLY A 35 18.14 -14.61 -1.51
CA GLY A 35 19.34 -14.88 -2.32
C GLY A 35 20.23 -13.66 -2.54
N GLU A 36 20.70 -13.46 -3.76
CA GLU A 36 21.61 -12.37 -4.12
C GLU A 36 20.91 -11.28 -4.94
N VAL A 37 21.33 -10.04 -4.71
CA VAL A 37 20.90 -8.91 -5.53
C VAL A 37 21.48 -9.05 -6.94
N PRO A 38 20.68 -8.82 -8.02
CA PRO A 38 21.16 -8.85 -9.38
C PRO A 38 22.41 -7.99 -9.59
N LEU A 39 23.41 -8.54 -10.30
CA LEU A 39 24.69 -7.88 -10.52
C LEU A 39 24.57 -6.48 -11.16
N GLU A 40 23.57 -6.28 -11.98
CA GLU A 40 23.31 -4.97 -12.60
C GLU A 40 22.88 -3.88 -11.60
N LEU A 41 22.35 -4.25 -10.45
CA LEU A 41 22.03 -3.27 -9.38
C LEU A 41 23.27 -2.81 -8.60
N LYS A 42 24.42 -3.48 -8.78
CA LYS A 42 25.70 -3.09 -8.17
C LYS A 42 26.34 -1.88 -8.85
N LYS A 43 25.95 -1.56 -10.09
CA LYS A 43 26.47 -0.43 -10.86
C LYS A 43 25.61 0.82 -10.63
N LEU A 44 26.24 1.98 -10.72
CA LEU A 44 25.52 3.26 -10.75
C LEU A 44 24.67 3.37 -12.02
N SER A 45 23.52 4.03 -11.93
CA SER A 45 22.62 4.23 -13.06
C SER A 45 23.29 5.03 -14.20
N ALA A 46 24.13 6.01 -13.85
CA ALA A 46 24.92 6.74 -14.82
C ALA A 46 25.91 5.84 -15.61
N GLU A 47 26.57 4.89 -14.93
CA GLU A 47 27.47 3.95 -15.58
C GLU A 47 26.71 3.04 -16.57
N LYS A 48 25.55 2.53 -16.17
CA LYS A 48 24.68 1.71 -17.04
C LYS A 48 24.22 2.50 -18.27
N TYR A 49 23.83 3.76 -18.08
CA TYR A 49 23.43 4.64 -19.16
C TYR A 49 24.58 4.87 -20.15
N GLU A 50 25.79 5.22 -19.69
CA GLU A 50 26.93 5.45 -20.59
C GLU A 50 27.29 4.21 -21.39
N LEU A 51 27.25 3.01 -20.80
CA LEU A 51 27.48 1.76 -21.56
C LEU A 51 26.45 1.56 -22.68
N ARG A 52 25.17 1.90 -22.44
CA ARG A 52 24.11 1.74 -23.44
C ARG A 52 24.14 2.82 -24.52
N LYS A 53 24.49 4.02 -24.19
CA LYS A 53 24.61 5.15 -25.12
C LYS A 53 25.55 4.86 -26.27
N GLU A 54 26.60 4.07 -26.03
CA GLU A 54 27.58 3.63 -27.07
C GLU A 54 26.88 2.90 -28.23
N SER A 55 25.83 2.12 -27.98
CA SER A 55 25.10 1.37 -29.01
C SER A 55 24.38 2.26 -30.03
N PHE A 56 24.11 3.54 -29.68
CA PHE A 56 23.39 4.47 -30.55
C PHE A 56 24.28 5.37 -31.41
N LYS A 57 25.61 5.22 -31.33
CA LYS A 57 26.56 6.08 -32.06
C LYS A 57 26.33 6.08 -33.56
N LYS A 58 25.86 4.96 -34.12
CA LYS A 58 25.57 4.79 -35.55
C LYS A 58 24.24 5.40 -36.00
N ASP A 59 23.37 5.74 -35.08
CA ASP A 59 22.05 6.31 -35.40
C ASP A 59 22.18 7.76 -35.90
N ALA A 60 21.25 8.17 -36.78
CA ALA A 60 21.13 9.57 -37.20
C ALA A 60 20.98 10.48 -35.97
N ARG A 61 21.68 11.62 -35.95
CA ARG A 61 21.81 12.51 -34.78
C ARG A 61 20.50 12.78 -34.04
N LYS A 62 19.40 12.99 -34.78
CA LYS A 62 18.10 13.29 -34.20
C LYS A 62 17.48 12.06 -33.49
N MET A 63 17.55 10.90 -34.13
CA MET A 63 17.07 9.62 -33.57
C MET A 63 17.90 9.23 -32.36
N ARG A 64 19.22 9.33 -32.48
CA ARG A 64 20.16 9.09 -31.39
C ARG A 64 19.81 9.89 -30.15
N LYS A 65 19.59 11.21 -30.27
CA LYS A 65 19.23 12.07 -29.13
C LYS A 65 17.93 11.63 -28.47
N THR A 66 16.91 11.23 -29.21
CA THR A 66 15.64 10.74 -28.68
C THR A 66 15.79 9.40 -27.94
N LYS A 67 16.60 8.49 -28.51
CA LYS A 67 16.91 7.20 -27.84
C LYS A 67 17.73 7.39 -26.56
N GLU A 68 18.75 8.24 -26.61
CA GLU A 68 19.59 8.58 -25.45
C GLU A 68 18.72 9.16 -24.30
N GLU A 69 17.75 10.03 -24.62
CA GLU A 69 16.84 10.62 -23.64
C GLU A 69 15.92 9.57 -23.00
N LEU A 70 15.30 8.70 -23.80
CA LEU A 70 14.51 7.58 -23.30
C LEU A 70 15.33 6.68 -22.37
N VAL A 71 16.49 6.22 -22.86
CA VAL A 71 17.35 5.29 -22.12
C VAL A 71 17.90 5.91 -20.84
N LEU A 72 18.17 7.23 -20.84
CA LEU A 72 18.54 7.93 -19.62
C LEU A 72 17.40 7.88 -18.58
N GLN A 73 16.20 8.30 -18.99
CA GLN A 73 15.03 8.33 -18.09
C GLN A 73 14.68 6.92 -17.57
N SER A 74 14.56 5.95 -18.46
CA SER A 74 14.18 4.59 -18.09
C SER A 74 15.23 3.90 -17.22
N THR A 75 16.53 4.12 -17.46
CA THR A 75 17.59 3.53 -16.65
C THR A 75 17.47 3.98 -15.18
N PHE A 76 17.27 5.27 -14.95
CA PHE A 76 17.12 5.80 -13.60
C PHE A 76 15.80 5.38 -12.95
N ALA A 77 14.68 5.45 -13.69
CA ALA A 77 13.38 5.05 -13.17
C ALA A 77 13.31 3.56 -12.80
N ILE A 78 13.87 2.69 -13.64
CA ILE A 78 13.90 1.24 -13.36
C ILE A 78 14.80 0.95 -12.16
N ASP A 79 15.97 1.56 -12.07
CA ASP A 79 16.86 1.36 -10.93
C ASP A 79 16.25 1.89 -9.63
N GLU A 80 15.53 3.00 -9.69
CA GLU A 80 14.79 3.56 -8.55
C GLU A 80 13.72 2.57 -8.08
N LEU A 81 12.90 2.06 -9.00
CA LEU A 81 11.90 1.04 -8.68
C LEU A 81 12.52 -0.24 -8.10
N LEU A 82 13.57 -0.76 -8.73
CA LEU A 82 14.24 -1.98 -8.27
C LEU A 82 14.90 -1.84 -6.89
N LEU A 83 15.17 -0.61 -6.45
CA LEU A 83 15.82 -0.31 -5.17
C LEU A 83 14.87 0.29 -4.13
N SER A 84 13.60 0.53 -4.49
CA SER A 84 12.60 1.10 -3.58
C SER A 84 12.26 0.17 -2.40
N GLY A 85 12.40 -1.15 -2.59
CA GLY A 85 11.90 -2.18 -1.69
C GLY A 85 10.53 -2.73 -2.10
N ASP A 86 9.91 -2.18 -3.16
CA ASP A 86 8.60 -2.61 -3.68
C ASP A 86 8.72 -3.78 -4.68
N VAL A 87 9.94 -4.14 -5.08
CA VAL A 87 10.22 -5.26 -5.97
C VAL A 87 10.79 -6.43 -5.19
N LEU A 88 10.21 -7.59 -5.40
CA LEU A 88 10.69 -8.86 -4.83
C LEU A 88 11.77 -9.49 -5.73
N PHE A 89 12.81 -10.02 -5.10
CA PHE A 89 13.90 -10.73 -5.76
C PHE A 89 13.99 -12.17 -5.29
N ASN A 90 14.10 -13.09 -6.24
CA ASN A 90 14.29 -14.53 -6.00
C ASN A 90 13.21 -15.16 -5.09
N ASP A 91 12.06 -14.52 -4.99
CA ASP A 91 10.90 -14.99 -4.24
C ASP A 91 10.21 -16.17 -4.94
N THR A 92 9.27 -16.78 -4.22
CA THR A 92 8.54 -17.96 -4.72
C THR A 92 7.68 -17.63 -5.95
N ILE A 93 7.06 -16.43 -5.98
CA ILE A 93 6.21 -16.01 -7.10
C ILE A 93 7.06 -15.79 -8.35
N GLY A 94 8.14 -15.01 -8.21
CA GLY A 94 9.08 -14.75 -9.31
C GLY A 94 9.70 -16.00 -9.89
N LYS A 95 10.06 -16.98 -9.04
CA LYS A 95 10.54 -18.30 -9.50
C LYS A 95 9.50 -19.05 -10.31
N TYR A 96 8.22 -18.98 -9.92
CA TYR A 96 7.14 -19.60 -10.65
C TYR A 96 6.87 -18.92 -12.00
N VAL A 97 6.76 -17.59 -12.02
CA VAL A 97 6.60 -16.79 -13.24
C VAL A 97 7.70 -17.09 -14.27
N ASN A 98 8.95 -17.24 -13.81
CA ASN A 98 10.07 -17.61 -14.67
C ASN A 98 9.90 -19.00 -15.29
N LYS A 99 9.35 -19.99 -14.57
CA LYS A 99 9.06 -21.33 -15.15
C LYS A 99 7.99 -21.27 -16.23
N VAL A 100 6.95 -20.47 -16.04
CA VAL A 100 5.92 -20.25 -17.09
C VAL A 100 6.52 -19.58 -18.32
N ALA A 101 7.39 -18.58 -18.12
CA ALA A 101 8.10 -17.93 -19.21
C ALA A 101 9.09 -18.87 -19.93
N ASP A 102 9.72 -19.80 -19.21
CA ASP A 102 10.58 -20.83 -19.81
C ASP A 102 9.77 -21.77 -20.72
N GLU A 103 8.56 -22.18 -20.35
CA GLU A 103 7.67 -22.98 -21.21
C GLU A 103 7.21 -22.18 -22.44
N LEU A 104 6.80 -20.93 -22.30
CA LEU A 104 6.42 -20.05 -23.41
C LEU A 104 7.54 -19.85 -24.44
N LEU A 105 8.76 -19.71 -23.97
CA LEU A 105 9.93 -19.40 -24.79
C LEU A 105 10.87 -20.59 -25.02
N LYS A 106 10.42 -21.81 -24.76
CA LYS A 106 11.19 -23.04 -24.91
C LYS A 106 11.87 -23.16 -26.27
N ASN A 107 11.19 -22.73 -27.33
CA ASN A 107 11.70 -22.73 -28.70
C ASN A 107 12.44 -21.46 -29.11
N ASN A 108 12.60 -20.49 -28.18
CA ASN A 108 13.31 -19.22 -28.43
C ASN A 108 14.22 -18.81 -27.26
N PRO A 109 15.27 -19.61 -26.96
CA PRO A 109 16.17 -19.33 -25.83
C PRO A 109 16.92 -18.02 -25.98
N ALA A 110 17.15 -17.56 -27.23
CA ALA A 110 17.80 -16.29 -27.50
C ALA A 110 16.95 -15.07 -27.08
N LEU A 111 15.63 -15.16 -27.17
CA LEU A 111 14.72 -14.15 -26.63
C LEU A 111 14.62 -14.28 -25.10
N ARG A 112 14.46 -15.52 -24.61
CA ARG A 112 14.34 -15.80 -23.17
C ARG A 112 15.50 -15.21 -22.35
N SER A 113 16.73 -15.33 -22.84
CA SER A 113 17.92 -14.81 -22.17
C SER A 113 17.98 -13.28 -22.05
N LYS A 114 17.13 -12.55 -22.77
CA LYS A 114 17.05 -11.08 -22.72
C LYS A 114 15.97 -10.57 -21.77
N LEU A 115 15.15 -11.45 -21.19
CA LEU A 115 13.99 -11.10 -20.40
C LEU A 115 14.22 -11.43 -18.92
N ASN A 116 13.88 -10.48 -18.06
CA ASN A 116 13.88 -10.63 -16.60
C ASN A 116 12.48 -10.32 -16.06
N PHE A 117 11.95 -11.18 -15.22
CA PHE A 117 10.62 -11.03 -14.65
C PHE A 117 10.72 -10.68 -13.18
N TYR A 118 9.99 -9.65 -12.75
CA TYR A 118 9.99 -9.13 -11.41
C TYR A 118 8.57 -9.00 -10.88
N ILE A 119 8.42 -9.20 -9.57
CA ILE A 119 7.15 -9.04 -8.87
C ILE A 119 7.15 -7.72 -8.11
N VAL A 120 6.10 -6.91 -8.32
CA VAL A 120 5.90 -5.63 -7.65
C VAL A 120 4.85 -5.78 -6.56
N LYS A 121 5.15 -5.29 -5.35
CA LYS A 121 4.24 -5.25 -4.21
C LYS A 121 3.16 -4.17 -4.42
N SER A 122 2.20 -4.48 -5.28
CA SER A 122 1.08 -3.60 -5.60
C SER A 122 -0.22 -4.40 -5.61
N SER A 123 -1.26 -3.84 -4.97
CA SER A 123 -2.61 -4.43 -4.94
C SER A 123 -3.39 -4.20 -6.23
N TYR A 124 -2.97 -3.25 -7.07
CA TYR A 124 -3.60 -2.96 -8.35
C TYR A 124 -3.20 -3.97 -9.41
N ILE A 125 -4.15 -4.30 -10.31
CA ILE A 125 -3.86 -5.12 -11.48
C ILE A 125 -2.96 -4.33 -12.43
N ASN A 126 -1.75 -4.83 -12.65
CA ASN A 126 -0.82 -4.26 -13.61
C ASN A 126 0.25 -5.26 -14.04
N ALA A 127 0.62 -5.19 -15.32
CA ALA A 127 1.87 -5.71 -15.86
C ALA A 127 2.45 -4.67 -16.81
N PHE A 128 3.77 -4.57 -16.88
CA PHE A 128 4.41 -3.67 -17.83
C PHE A 128 5.82 -4.12 -18.18
N THR A 129 6.19 -3.80 -19.39
CA THR A 129 7.49 -4.13 -19.98
C THR A 129 8.35 -2.89 -20.17
N THR A 130 9.65 -3.02 -20.02
CA THR A 130 10.62 -1.97 -20.30
C THR A 130 11.38 -2.24 -21.59
N GLU A 131 12.00 -1.20 -22.16
CA GLU A 131 12.85 -1.35 -23.35
C GLU A 131 14.11 -2.20 -23.10
N ARG A 132 14.33 -2.61 -21.84
CA ARG A 132 15.47 -3.46 -21.44
C ARG A 132 15.09 -4.93 -21.29
N GLY A 133 13.81 -5.29 -21.50
CA GLY A 133 13.32 -6.64 -21.30
C GLY A 133 13.09 -6.99 -19.82
N ALA A 134 13.05 -6.01 -18.94
CA ALA A 134 12.50 -6.19 -17.59
C ALA A 134 10.97 -6.10 -17.68
N ILE A 135 10.31 -7.15 -17.23
CA ILE A 135 8.86 -7.30 -17.21
C ILE A 135 8.43 -7.36 -15.74
N PHE A 136 7.52 -6.50 -15.37
CA PHE A 136 7.02 -6.37 -14.02
C PHE A 136 5.57 -6.82 -13.94
N LEU A 137 5.25 -7.65 -12.95
CA LEU A 137 3.88 -8.10 -12.66
C LEU A 137 3.53 -7.72 -11.23
N SER A 138 2.33 -7.19 -11.02
CA SER A 138 1.83 -6.87 -9.69
C SER A 138 1.27 -8.10 -8.97
N LEU A 139 1.33 -8.09 -7.64
CA LEU A 139 0.66 -9.08 -6.79
C LEU A 139 -0.85 -9.09 -7.05
N GLY A 140 -1.45 -7.90 -7.23
CA GLY A 140 -2.87 -7.74 -7.52
C GLY A 140 -3.31 -8.45 -8.79
N LEU A 141 -2.47 -8.45 -9.83
CA LEU A 141 -2.75 -9.19 -11.06
C LEU A 141 -2.80 -10.70 -10.78
N ILE A 142 -1.73 -11.25 -10.22
CA ILE A 142 -1.59 -12.70 -10.02
C ILE A 142 -2.65 -13.24 -9.04
N SER A 143 -3.03 -12.45 -8.02
CA SER A 143 -4.05 -12.83 -7.02
C SER A 143 -5.42 -13.12 -7.61
N LYS A 144 -5.71 -12.60 -8.81
CA LYS A 144 -7.02 -12.68 -9.48
C LYS A 144 -7.05 -13.64 -10.67
N LEU A 145 -5.90 -14.14 -11.11
CA LEU A 145 -5.85 -15.13 -12.20
C LEU A 145 -6.46 -16.45 -11.74
N ASN A 146 -7.21 -17.09 -12.63
CA ASN A 146 -7.87 -18.36 -12.35
C ASN A 146 -6.98 -19.57 -12.66
N ASN A 147 -6.05 -19.41 -13.60
CA ASN A 147 -5.19 -20.50 -14.05
C ASN A 147 -3.85 -19.97 -14.62
N GLU A 148 -2.91 -20.90 -14.79
CA GLU A 148 -1.57 -20.62 -15.33
C GLU A 148 -1.60 -20.14 -16.78
N ALA A 149 -2.56 -20.62 -17.58
CA ALA A 149 -2.69 -20.24 -19.00
C ALA A 149 -3.04 -18.74 -19.16
N GLU A 150 -3.83 -18.16 -18.23
CA GLU A 150 -4.09 -16.71 -18.20
C GLU A 150 -2.80 -15.93 -17.93
N LEU A 151 -1.98 -16.39 -16.96
CA LEU A 151 -0.65 -15.81 -16.70
C LEU A 151 0.24 -15.91 -17.95
N ALA A 152 0.26 -17.07 -18.60
CA ALA A 152 1.05 -17.28 -19.80
C ALA A 152 0.64 -16.37 -20.96
N PHE A 153 -0.66 -16.10 -21.15
CA PHE A 153 -1.13 -15.15 -22.14
C PHE A 153 -0.67 -13.72 -21.84
N ILE A 154 -0.82 -13.27 -20.57
CA ILE A 154 -0.35 -11.93 -20.15
C ILE A 154 1.16 -11.79 -20.35
N LEU A 155 1.93 -12.82 -19.98
CA LEU A 155 3.38 -12.81 -20.25
C LEU A 155 3.68 -12.72 -21.75
N SER A 156 2.92 -13.41 -22.61
CA SER A 156 3.08 -13.36 -24.06
C SER A 156 2.80 -11.96 -24.60
N HIS A 157 1.77 -11.28 -24.10
CA HIS A 157 1.46 -9.89 -24.43
C HIS A 157 2.62 -8.95 -24.07
N GLU A 158 3.14 -9.04 -22.85
CA GLU A 158 4.26 -8.23 -22.37
C GLU A 158 5.57 -8.51 -23.14
N ILE A 159 5.82 -9.76 -23.51
CA ILE A 159 6.97 -10.15 -24.32
C ILE A 159 6.93 -9.48 -25.70
N ILE A 160 5.74 -9.34 -26.29
CA ILE A 160 5.59 -8.66 -27.58
C ILE A 160 5.90 -7.17 -27.45
N HIS A 161 5.49 -6.49 -26.38
CA HIS A 161 5.87 -5.10 -26.16
C HIS A 161 7.39 -4.90 -26.23
N TYR A 162 8.16 -5.83 -25.68
CA TYR A 162 9.62 -5.82 -25.77
C TYR A 162 10.11 -6.15 -27.19
N GLN A 163 9.61 -7.23 -27.79
CA GLN A 163 10.08 -7.74 -29.09
C GLN A 163 9.85 -6.75 -30.20
N GLU A 164 8.68 -6.09 -30.21
CA GLU A 164 8.28 -5.10 -31.22
C GLU A 164 8.77 -3.67 -30.90
N ASN A 165 9.52 -3.51 -29.81
CA ASN A 165 10.03 -2.21 -29.33
C ASN A 165 8.93 -1.16 -29.10
N HIS A 166 7.76 -1.56 -28.62
CA HIS A 166 6.59 -0.67 -28.44
C HIS A 166 6.92 0.52 -27.55
N ILE A 167 7.72 0.32 -26.49
CA ILE A 167 8.14 1.40 -25.57
C ILE A 167 8.95 2.47 -26.30
N LEU A 168 9.92 2.06 -27.10
CA LEU A 168 10.75 2.98 -27.88
C LEU A 168 9.93 3.68 -28.97
N ASN A 169 9.11 2.93 -29.71
CA ASN A 169 8.28 3.46 -30.79
C ASN A 169 7.25 4.45 -30.24
N GLY A 170 6.58 4.13 -29.11
CA GLY A 170 5.64 5.00 -28.44
C GLY A 170 6.30 6.29 -27.94
N TYR A 171 7.50 6.22 -27.37
CA TYR A 171 8.27 7.40 -26.97
C TYR A 171 8.65 8.30 -28.14
N ILE A 172 9.13 7.71 -29.24
CA ILE A 172 9.48 8.44 -30.46
C ILE A 172 8.25 9.15 -31.03
N GLU A 173 7.11 8.47 -31.12
CA GLU A 173 5.88 9.02 -31.67
C GLU A 173 5.32 10.13 -30.76
N THR A 174 5.28 9.92 -29.46
CA THR A 174 4.92 10.96 -28.48
C THR A 174 5.83 12.20 -28.61
N SER A 175 7.13 12.00 -28.83
CA SER A 175 8.07 13.12 -29.06
C SER A 175 7.79 13.87 -30.38
N LYS A 176 7.31 13.19 -31.42
CA LYS A 176 6.88 13.85 -32.67
C LYS A 176 5.61 14.65 -32.49
N ILE A 177 4.62 14.08 -31.78
CA ILE A 177 3.35 14.74 -31.43
C ILE A 177 3.64 16.04 -30.65
N LYS A 178 4.42 15.95 -29.56
CA LYS A 178 4.79 17.12 -28.75
C LYS A 178 5.51 18.20 -29.55
N LYS A 179 6.39 17.81 -30.47
CA LYS A 179 7.21 18.73 -31.28
C LYS A 179 6.53 19.15 -32.60
N GLU A 180 5.26 18.85 -32.78
CA GLU A 180 4.45 19.20 -33.95
C GLU A 180 5.11 18.82 -35.29
N LYS A 181 5.62 17.58 -35.39
CA LYS A 181 6.38 17.12 -36.57
C LYS A 181 5.53 16.25 -37.48
N GLY A 182 5.74 16.43 -38.80
CA GLY A 182 5.05 15.63 -39.83
C GLY A 182 3.53 15.84 -39.78
N LYS A 183 2.77 14.76 -39.69
CA LYS A 183 1.29 14.75 -39.69
C LYS A 183 0.66 15.44 -38.46
N TYR A 184 1.48 15.81 -37.45
CA TYR A 184 1.00 16.45 -36.20
C TYR A 184 1.14 17.98 -36.21
N LYS A 185 1.60 18.56 -37.33
CA LYS A 185 1.78 20.01 -37.45
C LYS A 185 0.43 20.74 -37.40
N GLY A 186 0.33 21.71 -36.50
CA GLY A 186 -0.90 22.54 -36.36
C GLY A 186 -2.04 21.86 -35.59
N GLN A 187 -1.85 20.67 -35.05
CA GLN A 187 -2.87 20.04 -34.20
C GLN A 187 -3.10 20.80 -32.90
N SER A 188 -4.36 20.90 -32.48
CA SER A 188 -4.75 21.36 -31.15
C SER A 188 -4.27 20.41 -30.06
N ILE A 189 -4.34 20.84 -28.79
CA ILE A 189 -3.99 20.00 -27.64
C ILE A 189 -4.85 18.73 -27.61
N LYS A 190 -6.16 18.86 -27.85
CA LYS A 190 -7.08 17.71 -27.88
C LYS A 190 -6.72 16.73 -29.01
N GLU A 191 -6.46 17.20 -30.22
CA GLU A 191 -6.04 16.35 -31.34
C GLU A 191 -4.71 15.65 -31.08
N LYS A 192 -3.77 16.31 -30.40
CA LYS A 192 -2.50 15.68 -29.97
C LYS A 192 -2.72 14.57 -28.97
N LEU A 193 -3.62 14.78 -27.99
CA LEU A 193 -3.98 13.75 -27.01
C LEU A 193 -4.65 12.56 -27.69
N LEU A 194 -5.61 12.79 -28.58
CA LEU A 194 -6.25 11.74 -29.36
C LEU A 194 -5.25 10.98 -30.26
N SER A 195 -4.34 11.69 -30.92
CA SER A 195 -3.31 11.05 -31.74
C SER A 195 -2.39 10.15 -30.94
N ARG A 196 -2.05 10.54 -29.70
CA ARG A 196 -1.25 9.74 -28.78
C ARG A 196 -2.03 8.51 -28.30
N SER A 197 -3.29 8.71 -27.89
CA SER A 197 -4.19 7.65 -27.45
C SER A 197 -4.37 6.58 -28.53
N ASN A 198 -4.73 6.98 -29.75
CA ASN A 198 -4.93 6.05 -30.87
C ASN A 198 -3.66 5.25 -31.19
N TYR A 199 -2.49 5.88 -31.21
CA TYR A 199 -1.25 5.17 -31.46
C TYR A 199 -0.93 4.16 -30.34
N SER A 200 -1.22 4.49 -29.09
CA SER A 200 -1.07 3.56 -27.97
C SER A 200 -2.00 2.36 -28.11
N LYS A 201 -3.27 2.57 -28.49
CA LYS A 201 -4.24 1.49 -28.71
C LYS A 201 -3.83 0.55 -29.86
N ASP A 202 -3.27 1.08 -30.94
CA ASP A 202 -2.78 0.26 -32.04
C ASP A 202 -1.67 -0.68 -31.57
N LEU A 203 -0.77 -0.21 -30.69
CA LEU A 203 0.28 -1.04 -30.11
C LEU A 203 -0.27 -2.12 -29.17
N GLU A 204 -1.33 -1.81 -28.41
CA GLU A 204 -2.00 -2.78 -27.53
C GLU A 204 -2.69 -3.89 -28.36
N LEU A 205 -3.42 -3.53 -29.41
CA LEU A 205 -4.07 -4.50 -30.30
C LEU A 205 -3.05 -5.36 -31.05
N GLU A 206 -1.90 -4.78 -31.43
CA GLU A 206 -0.78 -5.52 -31.99
C GLU A 206 -0.17 -6.50 -30.96
N ALA A 207 -0.02 -6.07 -29.71
CA ALA A 207 0.50 -6.91 -28.64
C ALA A 207 -0.47 -8.07 -28.31
N ASP A 208 -1.79 -7.82 -28.30
CA ASP A 208 -2.80 -8.87 -28.13
C ASP A 208 -2.73 -9.91 -29.26
N ASN A 209 -2.69 -9.46 -30.52
CA ASN A 209 -2.66 -10.35 -31.68
C ASN A 209 -1.36 -11.19 -31.72
N LYS A 210 -0.20 -10.53 -31.71
CA LYS A 210 1.09 -11.22 -31.76
C LYS A 210 1.35 -12.02 -30.48
N GLY A 211 0.90 -11.52 -29.32
CA GLY A 211 0.95 -12.23 -28.04
C GLY A 211 0.14 -13.52 -28.08
N PHE A 212 -1.06 -13.48 -28.67
CA PHE A 212 -1.87 -14.67 -28.88
C PHE A 212 -1.14 -15.70 -29.80
N HIS A 213 -0.52 -15.25 -30.89
CA HIS A 213 0.28 -16.13 -31.74
C HIS A 213 1.54 -16.68 -31.06
N LEU A 214 2.16 -15.96 -30.13
CA LEU A 214 3.24 -16.50 -29.31
C LEU A 214 2.71 -17.55 -28.32
N PHE A 215 1.62 -17.21 -27.62
CA PHE A 215 0.94 -18.04 -26.63
C PHE A 215 0.48 -19.41 -27.20
N THR A 216 -0.13 -19.41 -28.39
CA THR A 216 -0.63 -20.63 -29.04
C THR A 216 0.46 -21.55 -29.59
N LYS A 217 1.73 -21.14 -29.60
CA LYS A 217 2.87 -22.05 -29.86
C LYS A 217 3.19 -22.94 -28.64
N SER A 218 2.63 -22.63 -27.49
CA SER A 218 2.69 -23.45 -26.30
C SER A 218 1.47 -24.39 -26.23
N PRO A 219 1.47 -25.44 -25.40
CA PRO A 219 0.33 -26.35 -25.25
C PRO A 219 -0.84 -25.78 -24.45
N TYR A 220 -0.82 -24.53 -24.02
CA TYR A 220 -1.91 -23.91 -23.26
C TYR A 220 -3.19 -23.77 -24.08
N ASN A 221 -4.33 -23.81 -23.36
CA ASN A 221 -5.64 -23.62 -23.95
C ASN A 221 -5.83 -22.17 -24.46
N PRO A 222 -6.09 -21.95 -25.75
CA PRO A 222 -6.24 -20.62 -26.33
C PRO A 222 -7.40 -19.79 -25.72
N ALA A 223 -8.44 -20.44 -25.17
CA ALA A 223 -9.55 -19.74 -24.52
C ALA A 223 -9.13 -18.92 -23.29
N ALA A 224 -7.98 -19.24 -22.69
CA ALA A 224 -7.42 -18.49 -21.57
C ALA A 224 -7.08 -17.05 -21.93
N ALA A 225 -6.82 -16.73 -23.20
CA ALA A 225 -6.64 -15.36 -23.66
C ALA A 225 -7.90 -14.51 -23.47
N ILE A 226 -9.07 -15.10 -23.66
CA ILE A 226 -10.35 -14.41 -23.46
C ILE A 226 -10.65 -14.26 -21.97
N SER A 227 -10.44 -15.32 -21.17
CA SER A 227 -10.68 -15.24 -19.72
C SER A 227 -9.71 -14.30 -19.00
N ALA A 228 -8.48 -14.12 -19.49
CA ALA A 228 -7.58 -13.10 -18.97
C ALA A 228 -8.15 -11.67 -19.13
N MET A 229 -8.93 -11.39 -20.19
CA MET A 229 -9.61 -10.10 -20.33
C MET A 229 -10.71 -9.89 -19.29
N GLU A 230 -11.35 -10.96 -18.79
CA GLU A 230 -12.30 -10.85 -17.69
C GLU A 230 -11.60 -10.45 -16.39
N VAL A 231 -10.41 -10.97 -16.14
CA VAL A 231 -9.61 -10.53 -14.97
C VAL A 231 -9.32 -9.04 -15.02
N LEU A 232 -9.01 -8.49 -16.20
CA LEU A 232 -8.81 -7.05 -16.36
C LEU A 232 -10.11 -6.26 -16.16
N LYS A 233 -11.24 -6.77 -16.63
CA LYS A 233 -12.57 -6.17 -16.47
C LYS A 233 -12.96 -6.01 -15.01
N TYR A 234 -12.73 -7.04 -14.20
CA TYR A 234 -13.08 -7.05 -12.77
C TYR A 234 -11.91 -6.62 -11.87
N GLY A 235 -10.91 -5.96 -12.42
CA GLY A 235 -9.67 -5.62 -11.75
C GLY A 235 -9.81 -4.73 -10.52
N SER A 236 -10.81 -3.86 -10.46
CA SER A 236 -11.06 -2.94 -9.35
C SER A 236 -11.85 -3.55 -8.18
N TYR A 237 -12.49 -4.71 -8.41
CA TYR A 237 -13.29 -5.41 -7.40
C TYR A 237 -12.44 -6.34 -6.53
N PRO A 238 -12.92 -6.85 -5.41
CA PRO A 238 -12.28 -7.92 -4.65
C PRO A 238 -11.99 -9.15 -5.52
N PHE A 239 -11.13 -10.06 -5.06
CA PHE A 239 -10.81 -11.26 -5.84
C PHE A 239 -11.96 -12.30 -5.86
N GLU A 240 -12.94 -12.18 -4.97
CA GLU A 240 -14.17 -12.95 -4.94
C GLU A 240 -15.32 -12.07 -4.45
N ASP A 241 -16.56 -12.38 -4.87
CA ASP A 241 -17.78 -11.69 -4.45
C ASP A 241 -18.67 -12.66 -3.66
N ILE A 242 -18.42 -12.75 -2.37
CA ILE A 242 -19.11 -13.67 -1.43
C ILE A 242 -19.94 -12.86 -0.46
N ALA A 243 -21.19 -13.30 -0.19
CA ALA A 243 -22.10 -12.67 0.75
C ALA A 243 -21.44 -12.49 2.12
N PHE A 244 -21.50 -11.25 2.65
CA PHE A 244 -20.88 -10.94 3.92
C PHE A 244 -21.71 -11.48 5.10
N ASP A 245 -21.10 -12.37 5.89
CA ASP A 245 -21.70 -12.85 7.12
C ASP A 245 -21.37 -11.92 8.29
N TYR A 246 -22.40 -11.30 8.86
CA TYR A 246 -22.28 -10.37 9.99
C TYR A 246 -21.72 -11.04 11.26
N SER A 247 -21.83 -12.36 11.40
CA SER A 247 -21.25 -13.11 12.51
C SER A 247 -19.71 -13.02 12.55
N PHE A 248 -19.08 -12.61 11.45
CA PHE A 248 -17.64 -12.36 11.37
C PHE A 248 -17.15 -11.27 12.36
N LEU A 249 -18.02 -10.31 12.69
CA LEU A 249 -17.71 -9.19 13.60
C LEU A 249 -18.55 -9.21 14.89
N THR A 250 -19.28 -10.29 15.17
CA THR A 250 -20.11 -10.42 16.37
C THR A 250 -19.82 -11.75 17.10
N HIS A 251 -20.42 -11.93 18.25
CA HIS A 251 -20.43 -13.22 18.95
C HIS A 251 -21.86 -13.60 19.39
N SER A 252 -22.02 -14.74 20.07
CA SER A 252 -23.32 -15.33 20.37
C SER A 252 -24.29 -14.46 21.16
N LEU A 253 -23.80 -13.44 21.88
CA LEU A 253 -24.62 -12.64 22.80
C LEU A 253 -25.14 -11.34 22.19
N TYR A 254 -24.65 -10.95 21.00
CA TYR A 254 -25.19 -9.79 20.28
C TYR A 254 -25.17 -9.96 18.78
N SER A 255 -26.06 -9.27 18.10
CA SER A 255 -26.08 -9.16 16.65
C SER A 255 -26.38 -7.72 16.23
N PHE A 256 -25.94 -7.35 15.03
CA PHE A 256 -26.25 -6.02 14.54
C PHE A 256 -27.75 -5.86 14.23
N PRO A 257 -28.35 -4.68 14.55
CA PRO A 257 -29.72 -4.36 14.18
C PRO A 257 -29.94 -4.46 12.66
N ASN A 258 -31.17 -4.76 12.23
CA ASN A 258 -31.52 -4.83 10.81
C ASN A 258 -31.23 -3.52 10.05
N SER A 259 -31.25 -2.38 10.74
CA SER A 259 -30.91 -1.07 10.16
C SER A 259 -29.44 -0.93 9.74
N TYR A 260 -28.57 -1.87 10.15
CA TYR A 260 -27.16 -1.96 9.76
C TYR A 260 -26.96 -2.80 8.51
N ARG A 261 -28.03 -3.28 7.89
CA ARG A 261 -28.02 -4.03 6.65
C ARG A 261 -28.63 -3.22 5.51
N LEU A 262 -28.09 -3.37 4.31
CA LEU A 262 -28.73 -2.86 3.11
C LEU A 262 -29.90 -3.76 2.72
N ASP A 263 -31.02 -3.17 2.36
CA ASP A 263 -32.18 -3.92 1.80
C ASP A 263 -31.85 -4.56 0.45
N THR A 264 -31.00 -3.92 -0.33
CA THR A 264 -30.55 -4.38 -1.67
C THR A 264 -29.12 -3.93 -1.92
N ILE A 265 -28.34 -4.77 -2.58
CA ILE A 265 -27.00 -4.47 -3.07
C ILE A 265 -27.05 -4.23 -4.58
N GLN A 266 -26.13 -3.44 -5.08
CA GLN A 266 -25.94 -3.29 -6.52
C GLN A 266 -25.13 -4.46 -7.05
N THR A 267 -25.65 -5.19 -8.02
CA THR A 267 -24.89 -6.23 -8.71
C THR A 267 -23.69 -5.62 -9.42
N ILE A 268 -22.60 -6.38 -9.49
CA ILE A 268 -21.41 -5.96 -10.22
C ILE A 268 -21.77 -5.87 -11.71
N ASP A 269 -21.79 -4.64 -12.21
CA ASP A 269 -22.02 -4.30 -13.63
C ASP A 269 -20.77 -3.60 -14.15
N SER A 270 -19.78 -4.38 -14.53
CA SER A 270 -18.54 -3.86 -15.07
C SER A 270 -18.71 -3.59 -16.56
N GLU A 271 -18.62 -2.33 -16.94
CA GLU A 271 -18.80 -1.87 -18.32
C GLU A 271 -17.62 -2.35 -19.20
N GLU A 272 -17.96 -3.11 -20.26
CA GLU A 272 -16.97 -3.56 -21.25
C GLU A 272 -16.80 -2.55 -22.41
N ASP A 273 -17.85 -1.79 -22.71
CA ASP A 273 -17.94 -0.88 -23.86
C ASP A 273 -17.99 0.57 -23.38
N TYR A 274 -16.92 1.01 -22.77
CA TYR A 274 -16.77 2.41 -22.35
C TYR A 274 -16.10 3.26 -23.43
N ASP A 275 -16.33 4.57 -23.40
CA ASP A 275 -15.63 5.52 -24.28
C ASP A 275 -14.13 5.54 -23.97
N ASP A 276 -13.35 4.90 -24.82
CA ASP A 276 -11.90 4.83 -24.72
C ASP A 276 -11.17 5.93 -25.52
N SER A 277 -11.89 6.92 -26.06
CA SER A 277 -11.30 7.92 -26.97
C SER A 277 -10.08 8.64 -26.38
N GLU A 278 -10.07 8.90 -25.09
CA GLU A 278 -8.95 9.52 -24.35
C GLU A 278 -8.05 8.51 -23.61
N SER A 279 -8.40 7.22 -23.61
CA SER A 279 -7.64 6.15 -22.97
C SER A 279 -6.42 5.75 -23.81
N THR A 280 -5.37 5.30 -23.14
CA THR A 280 -4.19 4.72 -23.78
C THR A 280 -4.37 3.25 -24.15
N HIS A 281 -5.40 2.60 -23.63
CA HIS A 281 -5.76 1.22 -23.92
C HIS A 281 -7.13 1.18 -24.63
N PRO A 282 -7.36 0.26 -25.59
CA PRO A 282 -8.68 0.00 -26.12
C PRO A 282 -9.61 -0.52 -25.01
N ASN A 283 -10.92 -0.33 -25.16
CA ASN A 283 -11.84 -0.94 -24.22
C ASN A 283 -11.78 -2.49 -24.31
N ILE A 284 -12.17 -3.13 -23.21
CA ILE A 284 -12.02 -4.58 -23.05
C ILE A 284 -12.86 -5.33 -24.09
N ARG A 285 -14.02 -4.81 -24.48
CA ARG A 285 -14.86 -5.40 -25.51
C ARG A 285 -14.12 -5.53 -26.84
N LYS A 286 -13.48 -4.47 -27.31
CA LYS A 286 -12.70 -4.49 -28.58
C LYS A 286 -11.57 -5.51 -28.54
N ARG A 287 -10.85 -5.59 -27.42
CA ARG A 287 -9.77 -6.57 -27.23
C ARG A 287 -10.31 -8.00 -27.24
N LYS A 288 -11.43 -8.26 -26.53
CA LYS A 288 -12.09 -9.57 -26.50
C LYS A 288 -12.61 -9.99 -27.86
N GLU A 289 -13.24 -9.08 -28.63
CA GLU A 289 -13.75 -9.37 -29.99
C GLU A 289 -12.59 -9.78 -30.91
N GLN A 290 -11.49 -9.04 -30.91
CA GLN A 290 -10.31 -9.40 -31.69
C GLN A 290 -9.74 -10.77 -31.30
N LEU A 291 -9.65 -11.07 -30.00
CA LEU A 291 -9.13 -12.37 -29.54
C LEU A 291 -10.09 -13.52 -29.90
N LYS A 292 -11.41 -13.31 -29.82
CA LYS A 292 -12.42 -14.32 -30.22
C LYS A 292 -12.29 -14.72 -31.68
N GLU A 293 -11.96 -13.78 -32.58
CA GLU A 293 -11.74 -14.09 -33.99
C GLU A 293 -10.49 -14.97 -34.22
N LEU A 294 -9.51 -14.89 -33.30
CA LEU A 294 -8.29 -15.68 -33.38
C LEU A 294 -8.40 -17.06 -32.74
N VAL A 295 -9.32 -17.23 -31.78
CA VAL A 295 -9.54 -18.52 -31.13
C VAL A 295 -10.30 -19.44 -32.07
N THR A 296 -9.60 -20.39 -32.65
CA THR A 296 -10.16 -21.50 -33.42
C THR A 296 -10.17 -22.77 -32.62
N ASP A 297 -10.90 -23.79 -33.07
CA ASP A 297 -10.84 -25.13 -32.45
C ASP A 297 -9.40 -25.61 -32.34
N SER A 298 -8.92 -25.76 -31.12
CA SER A 298 -7.57 -26.20 -30.81
C SER A 298 -7.60 -27.53 -30.06
N SER A 299 -6.65 -28.38 -30.37
CA SER A 299 -6.40 -29.60 -29.58
C SER A 299 -5.77 -29.31 -28.22
N ASN A 300 -5.30 -28.07 -28.00
CA ASN A 300 -4.69 -27.66 -26.75
C ASN A 300 -5.76 -27.36 -25.70
N THR A 301 -5.78 -28.12 -24.62
CA THR A 301 -6.79 -28.01 -23.55
C THR A 301 -6.20 -27.72 -22.17
N ALA A 302 -4.88 -27.59 -22.07
CA ALA A 302 -4.20 -27.45 -20.80
C ALA A 302 -4.31 -26.01 -20.24
N PHE A 303 -4.85 -25.89 -19.03
CA PHE A 303 -4.81 -24.66 -18.26
C PHE A 303 -3.58 -24.56 -17.35
N PHE A 304 -2.93 -25.71 -17.10
CA PHE A 304 -1.72 -25.82 -16.30
C PHE A 304 -0.73 -26.75 -17.01
N ILE A 305 0.51 -26.32 -17.16
CA ILE A 305 1.62 -27.07 -17.77
C ILE A 305 2.74 -27.23 -16.73
N VAL A 306 3.11 -26.16 -16.06
CA VAL A 306 4.14 -26.20 -15.01
C VAL A 306 3.61 -26.93 -13.78
N SER A 307 2.55 -26.43 -13.15
CA SER A 307 1.91 -27.10 -12.01
C SER A 307 0.68 -26.34 -11.50
N GLU A 308 -0.48 -27.00 -11.44
CA GLU A 308 -1.69 -26.45 -10.83
C GLU A 308 -1.51 -26.15 -9.34
N SER A 309 -0.92 -27.08 -8.59
CA SER A 309 -0.69 -26.88 -7.16
C SER A 309 0.26 -25.73 -6.87
N SER A 310 1.30 -25.56 -7.69
CA SER A 310 2.22 -24.41 -7.54
C SER A 310 1.57 -23.09 -7.92
N PHE A 311 0.71 -23.09 -8.96
CA PHE A 311 -0.08 -21.91 -9.33
C PHE A 311 -1.00 -21.48 -8.19
N ASN A 312 -1.79 -22.41 -7.67
CA ASN A 312 -2.72 -22.14 -6.57
C ASN A 312 -1.96 -21.63 -5.33
N HIS A 313 -0.83 -22.26 -4.99
CA HIS A 313 0.01 -21.81 -3.88
C HIS A 313 0.54 -20.37 -4.09
N VAL A 314 1.02 -20.05 -5.28
CA VAL A 314 1.50 -18.69 -5.63
C VAL A 314 0.36 -17.68 -5.61
N ARG A 315 -0.81 -18.04 -6.13
CA ARG A 315 -2.01 -17.19 -6.07
C ARG A 315 -2.42 -16.87 -4.64
N GLU A 316 -2.42 -17.88 -3.76
CA GLU A 316 -2.73 -17.67 -2.34
C GLU A 316 -1.70 -16.73 -1.67
N ILE A 317 -0.40 -16.92 -1.92
CA ILE A 317 0.62 -15.97 -1.45
C ILE A 317 0.26 -14.55 -1.90
N CYS A 318 -0.08 -14.36 -3.17
CA CYS A 318 -0.45 -13.03 -3.70
C CYS A 318 -1.69 -12.46 -3.01
N ARG A 319 -2.70 -13.27 -2.67
CA ARG A 319 -3.90 -12.85 -1.94
C ARG A 319 -3.59 -12.35 -0.54
N PHE A 320 -2.71 -13.05 0.19
CA PHE A 320 -2.22 -12.60 1.50
C PHE A 320 -1.40 -11.30 1.42
N GLU A 321 -0.52 -11.19 0.43
CA GLU A 321 0.27 -9.97 0.21
C GLU A 321 -0.59 -8.78 -0.21
N VAL A 322 -1.62 -9.00 -1.04
CA VAL A 322 -2.60 -7.96 -1.41
C VAL A 322 -3.36 -7.45 -0.19
N LEU A 323 -3.78 -8.34 0.72
CA LEU A 323 -4.36 -7.95 1.99
C LEU A 323 -3.38 -7.10 2.82
N ASN A 324 -2.13 -7.53 2.91
CA ASN A 324 -1.07 -6.80 3.62
C ASN A 324 -0.87 -5.39 3.04
N ASN A 325 -0.87 -5.26 1.71
CA ASN A 325 -0.76 -3.98 1.03
C ASN A 325 -1.98 -3.07 1.28
N PHE A 326 -3.22 -3.57 1.15
CA PHE A 326 -4.42 -2.77 1.47
C PHE A 326 -4.43 -2.27 2.91
N THR A 327 -3.89 -3.07 3.85
CA THR A 327 -3.75 -2.66 5.24
C THR A 327 -2.76 -1.50 5.38
N SER A 328 -1.58 -1.61 4.76
CA SER A 328 -0.54 -0.58 4.77
C SER A 328 -0.98 0.69 4.01
N ASP A 329 -1.70 0.53 2.89
CA ASP A 329 -2.26 1.62 2.08
C ASP A 329 -3.48 2.28 2.73
N ARG A 330 -3.97 1.72 3.84
CA ARG A 330 -5.12 2.19 4.62
C ARG A 330 -6.45 2.11 3.88
N ASP A 331 -6.60 1.26 2.90
CA ASP A 331 -7.91 0.92 2.33
C ASP A 331 -8.56 -0.15 3.22
N TYR A 332 -8.96 0.28 4.45
CA TYR A 332 -9.43 -0.65 5.49
C TYR A 332 -10.69 -1.39 5.10
N GLY A 333 -11.56 -0.78 4.31
CA GLY A 333 -12.74 -1.46 3.79
C GLY A 333 -12.37 -2.66 2.93
N MET A 334 -11.50 -2.48 1.94
CA MET A 334 -10.99 -3.57 1.10
C MET A 334 -10.20 -4.58 1.92
N ALA A 335 -9.37 -4.13 2.85
CA ALA A 335 -8.59 -5.03 3.69
C ALA A 335 -9.48 -5.93 4.56
N ILE A 336 -10.54 -5.40 5.22
CA ILE A 336 -11.46 -6.21 6.02
C ILE A 336 -12.20 -7.23 5.14
N TYR A 337 -12.62 -6.85 3.94
CA TYR A 337 -13.32 -7.78 3.06
C TYR A 337 -12.39 -8.88 2.53
N HIS A 338 -11.16 -8.55 2.12
CA HIS A 338 -10.17 -9.56 1.73
C HIS A 338 -9.79 -10.48 2.89
N ASN A 339 -9.69 -9.92 4.11
CA ASN A 339 -9.46 -10.71 5.31
C ASN A 339 -10.62 -11.68 5.56
N TYR A 340 -11.87 -11.21 5.42
CA TYR A 340 -13.07 -12.04 5.51
C TYR A 340 -13.04 -13.19 4.48
N LEU A 341 -12.71 -12.89 3.22
CA LEU A 341 -12.61 -13.93 2.18
C LEU A 341 -11.55 -14.98 2.51
N LEU A 342 -10.36 -14.57 2.95
CA LEU A 342 -9.28 -15.50 3.31
C LEU A 342 -9.60 -16.30 4.58
N GLN A 343 -10.33 -15.75 5.54
CA GLN A 343 -10.72 -16.50 6.73
C GLN A 343 -11.79 -17.56 6.47
N GLN A 344 -12.49 -17.57 5.32
CA GLN A 344 -13.34 -18.69 4.93
C GLN A 344 -12.54 -19.98 4.77
N ASP A 345 -11.33 -19.89 4.20
CA ASP A 345 -10.44 -21.03 3.98
C ASP A 345 -9.45 -21.25 5.14
N TYR A 346 -9.07 -20.17 5.84
CA TYR A 346 -8.02 -20.17 6.86
C TYR A 346 -8.48 -19.53 8.19
N PRO A 347 -9.55 -20.06 8.83
CA PRO A 347 -10.18 -19.43 10.00
C PRO A 347 -9.25 -19.33 11.24
N ASP A 348 -8.23 -20.21 11.33
CA ASP A 348 -7.31 -20.26 12.45
C ASP A 348 -6.00 -19.51 12.22
N ASN A 349 -5.82 -18.91 11.06
CA ASN A 349 -4.59 -18.22 10.71
C ASN A 349 -4.35 -16.97 11.58
N LEU A 350 -3.24 -16.99 12.34
CA LEU A 350 -2.89 -15.91 13.29
C LEU A 350 -2.60 -14.58 12.59
N PHE A 351 -1.99 -14.61 11.40
CA PHE A 351 -1.76 -13.39 10.62
C PHE A 351 -3.09 -12.70 10.27
N LEU A 352 -4.08 -13.45 9.79
CA LEU A 352 -5.40 -12.92 9.45
C LEU A 352 -6.12 -12.35 10.68
N LYS A 353 -6.08 -13.09 11.81
CA LYS A 353 -6.67 -12.63 13.08
C LYS A 353 -6.01 -11.36 13.60
N THR A 354 -4.68 -11.28 13.54
CA THR A 354 -3.91 -10.08 13.96
C THR A 354 -4.19 -8.90 13.03
N ASN A 355 -4.26 -9.14 11.73
CA ASN A 355 -4.57 -8.13 10.73
C ASN A 355 -5.99 -7.57 10.94
N LEU A 356 -7.02 -8.43 11.15
CA LEU A 356 -8.38 -7.98 11.45
C LEU A 356 -8.43 -7.15 12.73
N GLY A 357 -7.75 -7.60 13.79
CA GLY A 357 -7.65 -6.85 15.04
C GLY A 357 -7.07 -5.45 14.84
N TYR A 358 -6.00 -5.34 14.02
CA TYR A 358 -5.43 -4.05 13.66
C TYR A 358 -6.41 -3.18 12.84
N LEU A 359 -7.10 -3.77 11.86
CA LEU A 359 -8.04 -3.04 11.00
C LEU A 359 -9.21 -2.45 11.81
N LEU A 360 -9.74 -3.22 12.76
CA LEU A 360 -10.79 -2.75 13.68
C LEU A 360 -10.28 -1.62 14.58
N TYR A 361 -9.09 -1.79 15.18
CA TYR A 361 -8.43 -0.76 15.97
C TYR A 361 -8.18 0.52 15.16
N GLY A 362 -7.58 0.38 13.98
CA GLY A 362 -7.28 1.51 13.11
C GLY A 362 -8.54 2.26 12.70
N LEU A 363 -9.59 1.54 12.29
CA LEU A 363 -10.85 2.15 11.91
C LEU A 363 -11.54 2.87 13.09
N ALA A 364 -11.49 2.30 14.31
CA ALA A 364 -11.99 2.94 15.52
C ALA A 364 -11.26 4.28 15.76
N ARG A 365 -9.92 4.29 15.66
CA ARG A 365 -9.11 5.51 15.76
C ARG A 365 -9.48 6.57 14.72
N TYR A 366 -9.69 6.17 13.46
CA TYR A 366 -10.10 7.09 12.40
C TYR A 366 -11.50 7.65 12.61
N LYS A 367 -12.44 6.84 13.11
CA LYS A 367 -13.80 7.30 13.42
C LYS A 367 -13.81 8.26 14.60
N SER A 368 -13.14 7.93 15.69
CA SER A 368 -13.00 8.79 16.86
C SER A 368 -12.44 10.18 16.50
N ASN A 369 -11.52 10.23 15.54
CA ASN A 369 -10.98 11.47 14.98
C ASN A 369 -11.82 12.09 13.85
N LYS A 370 -13.04 11.60 13.58
CA LYS A 370 -13.96 12.07 12.53
C LYS A 370 -13.31 12.08 11.12
N ASN A 371 -12.40 11.15 10.85
CA ASN A 371 -11.64 11.06 9.61
C ASN A 371 -11.77 9.69 8.90
N GLN A 372 -12.85 8.95 9.14
CA GLN A 372 -13.09 7.62 8.56
C GLN A 372 -13.11 7.60 7.03
N LEU A 373 -13.47 8.72 6.37
CA LEU A 373 -13.51 8.79 4.91
C LEU A 373 -12.13 8.73 4.24
N SER A 374 -11.05 8.86 5.01
CA SER A 374 -9.69 8.67 4.49
C SER A 374 -9.28 7.20 4.40
N VAL A 375 -10.03 6.30 5.04
CA VAL A 375 -9.74 4.86 5.12
C VAL A 375 -10.90 3.96 4.73
N LEU A 376 -12.10 4.51 4.51
CA LEU A 376 -13.28 3.80 4.04
C LEU A 376 -13.80 4.42 2.74
N ARG A 377 -14.07 3.58 1.78
CA ARG A 377 -14.78 3.97 0.55
C ARG A 377 -16.25 4.24 0.85
N LYS A 378 -16.90 5.04 0.01
CA LYS A 378 -18.35 5.27 0.10
C LYS A 378 -19.08 4.04 -0.46
N TYR A 379 -19.85 3.35 0.37
CA TYR A 379 -20.61 2.16 -0.04
C TYR A 379 -21.49 2.38 -1.26
N SER A 380 -22.05 3.59 -1.44
CA SER A 380 -22.92 3.94 -2.58
C SER A 380 -22.20 4.04 -3.93
N LYS A 381 -20.87 3.92 -3.94
CA LYS A 381 -20.04 3.93 -5.16
C LYS A 381 -19.46 2.55 -5.48
N GLU A 382 -19.67 1.59 -4.61
CA GLU A 382 -19.19 0.23 -4.77
C GLU A 382 -20.34 -0.69 -5.22
N GLN A 383 -19.99 -1.86 -5.74
CA GLN A 383 -20.92 -2.87 -6.22
C GLN A 383 -20.55 -4.24 -5.64
N GLY A 384 -21.46 -5.20 -5.71
CA GLY A 384 -21.28 -6.53 -5.16
C GLY A 384 -21.44 -6.60 -3.64
N GLU A 385 -21.14 -7.75 -3.07
CA GLU A 385 -21.29 -8.05 -1.65
C GLU A 385 -20.40 -7.19 -0.75
N PHE A 386 -19.29 -6.67 -1.28
CA PHE A 386 -18.44 -5.71 -0.59
C PHE A 386 -19.21 -4.47 -0.13
N GLN A 387 -20.26 -4.07 -0.87
CA GLN A 387 -21.11 -2.93 -0.51
C GLN A 387 -21.80 -3.13 0.86
N GLN A 388 -22.16 -4.37 1.19
CA GLN A 388 -22.79 -4.75 2.46
C GLN A 388 -21.87 -4.47 3.66
N LEU A 389 -20.62 -4.93 3.58
CA LEU A 389 -19.62 -4.66 4.60
C LEU A 389 -19.36 -3.16 4.76
N LEU A 390 -19.17 -2.44 3.66
CA LEU A 390 -18.95 -1.00 3.72
C LEU A 390 -20.12 -0.25 4.34
N TYR A 391 -21.36 -0.67 4.05
CA TYR A 391 -22.54 -0.07 4.70
C TYR A 391 -22.53 -0.29 6.21
N LEU A 392 -22.26 -1.51 6.67
CA LEU A 392 -22.10 -1.82 8.10
C LEU A 392 -21.02 -0.93 8.73
N LEU A 393 -19.82 -0.91 8.17
CA LEU A 393 -18.69 -0.14 8.71
C LEU A 393 -18.97 1.37 8.72
N ASN A 394 -19.71 1.90 7.75
CA ASN A 394 -20.11 3.30 7.74
C ASN A 394 -21.23 3.57 8.78
N ARG A 395 -22.10 2.59 9.03
CA ARG A 395 -23.25 2.73 9.95
C ARG A 395 -22.85 2.65 11.42
N LEU A 396 -21.91 1.77 11.76
CA LEU A 396 -21.34 1.69 13.11
C LEU A 396 -20.90 3.09 13.57
N ASN A 397 -21.28 3.50 14.77
CA ASN A 397 -20.76 4.73 15.36
C ASN A 397 -19.37 4.52 15.98
N ASP A 398 -18.78 5.58 16.49
CA ASP A 398 -17.42 5.57 17.04
C ASP A 398 -17.32 4.65 18.26
N GLU A 399 -18.28 4.75 19.17
CA GLU A 399 -18.35 3.98 20.43
C GLU A 399 -18.56 2.48 20.18
N GLU A 400 -19.49 2.13 19.28
CA GLU A 400 -19.79 0.75 18.90
C GLU A 400 -18.55 0.07 18.31
N LEU A 401 -17.87 0.76 17.41
CA LEU A 401 -16.69 0.20 16.77
C LEU A 401 -15.50 0.09 17.73
N ALA A 402 -15.30 1.08 18.62
CA ALA A 402 -14.26 1.02 19.64
C ALA A 402 -14.49 -0.17 20.59
N ALA A 403 -15.75 -0.42 21.01
CA ALA A 403 -16.08 -1.59 21.84
C ALA A 403 -15.78 -2.91 21.10
N ILE A 404 -16.20 -3.05 19.84
CA ILE A 404 -15.92 -4.24 19.02
C ILE A 404 -14.42 -4.47 18.88
N ALA A 405 -13.63 -3.41 18.63
CA ALA A 405 -12.19 -3.51 18.51
C ALA A 405 -11.52 -3.98 19.80
N VAL A 406 -11.97 -3.45 20.96
CA VAL A 406 -11.47 -3.86 22.28
C VAL A 406 -11.79 -5.32 22.57
N ASP A 407 -13.05 -5.77 22.37
CA ASP A 407 -13.44 -7.16 22.59
C ASP A 407 -12.62 -8.13 21.74
N TYR A 408 -12.53 -7.85 20.44
CA TYR A 408 -11.79 -8.67 19.51
C TYR A 408 -10.30 -8.79 19.91
N LEU A 409 -9.66 -7.66 20.20
CA LEU A 409 -8.23 -7.62 20.56
C LEU A 409 -7.96 -8.24 21.92
N TYR A 410 -8.86 -8.08 22.90
CA TYR A 410 -8.73 -8.72 24.21
C TYR A 410 -8.78 -10.25 24.09
N ARG A 411 -9.73 -10.81 23.34
CA ARG A 411 -9.83 -12.25 23.08
C ARG A 411 -8.61 -12.76 22.33
N LEU A 412 -8.16 -12.02 21.32
CA LEU A 412 -6.96 -12.36 20.55
C LEU A 412 -5.71 -12.37 21.44
N HIS A 413 -5.54 -11.36 22.32
CA HIS A 413 -4.44 -11.30 23.26
C HIS A 413 -4.51 -12.42 24.31
N THR A 414 -5.69 -12.79 24.78
CA THR A 414 -5.85 -13.88 25.76
C THR A 414 -5.35 -15.20 25.21
N THR A 415 -5.54 -15.46 23.93
CA THR A 415 -5.02 -16.65 23.23
C THR A 415 -3.57 -16.52 22.76
N ASN A 416 -3.05 -15.29 22.67
CA ASN A 416 -1.68 -14.97 22.19
C ASN A 416 -0.96 -13.98 23.13
N PRO A 417 -0.78 -14.29 24.41
CA PRO A 417 -0.31 -13.31 25.43
C PRO A 417 1.15 -12.87 25.25
N SER A 418 1.93 -13.59 24.46
CA SER A 418 3.35 -13.27 24.19
C SER A 418 3.55 -12.38 22.94
N ASN A 419 2.49 -12.00 22.24
CA ASN A 419 2.62 -11.16 21.07
C ASN A 419 2.58 -9.66 21.45
N PRO A 420 3.73 -8.95 21.40
CA PRO A 420 3.82 -7.56 21.88
C PRO A 420 3.05 -6.57 20.99
N PHE A 421 2.83 -6.90 19.71
CA PHE A 421 2.07 -6.05 18.82
C PHE A 421 0.58 -6.08 19.16
N ILE A 422 0.03 -7.29 19.38
CA ILE A 422 -1.37 -7.47 19.79
C ILE A 422 -1.61 -6.75 21.12
N GLU A 423 -0.72 -6.92 22.11
CA GLU A 423 -0.82 -6.23 23.39
C GLU A 423 -0.82 -4.71 23.23
N LYS A 424 0.10 -4.18 22.43
CA LYS A 424 0.26 -2.73 22.21
C LYS A 424 -1.00 -2.11 21.59
N ILE A 425 -1.54 -2.71 20.52
CA ILE A 425 -2.74 -2.19 19.85
C ILE A 425 -4.00 -2.40 20.71
N MET A 426 -4.06 -3.48 21.49
CA MET A 426 -5.16 -3.72 22.45
C MET A 426 -5.20 -2.62 23.50
N LEU A 427 -4.08 -2.33 24.16
CA LEU A 427 -4.03 -1.27 25.18
C LEU A 427 -4.41 0.09 24.61
N ASP A 428 -4.01 0.38 23.38
CA ASP A 428 -4.36 1.64 22.72
C ASP A 428 -5.83 1.68 22.28
N ALA A 429 -6.44 0.53 21.94
CA ALA A 429 -7.89 0.42 21.71
C ALA A 429 -8.69 0.70 23.00
N PHE A 430 -8.23 0.19 24.15
CA PHE A 430 -8.84 0.53 25.45
C PHE A 430 -8.75 2.03 25.74
N ARG A 431 -7.61 2.68 25.45
CA ARG A 431 -7.49 4.15 25.59
C ARG A 431 -8.47 4.89 24.70
N THR A 432 -8.67 4.43 23.45
CA THR A 432 -9.67 5.01 22.55
C THR A 432 -11.06 4.93 23.16
N LEU A 433 -11.46 3.77 23.65
CA LEU A 433 -12.79 3.55 24.24
C LEU A 433 -13.00 4.37 25.51
N ILE A 434 -12.03 4.42 26.40
CA ILE A 434 -12.17 5.06 27.74
C ILE A 434 -11.98 6.57 27.64
N HIS A 435 -10.98 7.04 26.91
CA HIS A 435 -10.63 8.46 26.82
C HIS A 435 -11.41 9.17 25.71
N ASP A 436 -11.36 8.65 24.48
CA ASP A 436 -11.90 9.38 23.33
C ASP A 436 -13.42 9.22 23.24
N GLU A 437 -13.97 8.05 23.63
CA GLU A 437 -15.42 7.77 23.63
C GLU A 437 -16.06 7.89 25.04
N GLU A 438 -15.29 8.26 26.04
CA GLU A 438 -15.73 8.53 27.42
C GLU A 438 -16.53 7.36 28.05
N LYS A 439 -16.20 6.10 27.67
CA LYS A 439 -16.94 4.93 28.17
C LYS A 439 -16.41 4.42 29.51
N SER A 440 -17.35 4.22 30.45
CA SER A 440 -17.10 3.57 31.73
C SER A 440 -17.44 2.08 31.67
N ILE A 441 -16.74 1.26 32.46
CA ILE A 441 -17.05 -0.18 32.58
C ILE A 441 -18.50 -0.44 32.99
N ASN A 442 -19.10 0.46 33.78
CA ASN A 442 -20.50 0.36 34.27
C ASN A 442 -21.56 0.56 33.18
N TYR A 443 -21.13 0.98 31.97
CA TYR A 443 -22.02 1.08 30.81
C TYR A 443 -22.37 -0.30 30.25
N TYR A 444 -21.49 -1.27 30.40
CA TYR A 444 -21.61 -2.61 29.83
C TYR A 444 -22.30 -3.56 30.80
N VAL A 445 -23.00 -4.54 30.26
CA VAL A 445 -23.80 -5.48 31.03
C VAL A 445 -23.25 -6.89 30.96
N THR A 446 -23.44 -7.64 32.04
CA THR A 446 -23.02 -9.03 32.14
C THR A 446 -23.98 -9.96 31.38
N LYS A 447 -23.53 -11.17 31.09
CA LYS A 447 -24.36 -12.19 30.44
C LYS A 447 -25.67 -12.46 31.16
N SER A 448 -25.69 -12.43 32.52
CA SER A 448 -26.90 -12.65 33.32
C SER A 448 -27.90 -11.51 33.21
N GLU A 449 -27.46 -10.30 32.91
CA GLU A 449 -28.34 -9.13 32.78
C GLU A 449 -28.95 -9.04 31.36
N ILE A 450 -28.30 -9.62 30.35
CA ILE A 450 -28.78 -9.60 28.96
C ILE A 450 -30.15 -10.24 28.82
N GLU A 451 -30.37 -11.42 29.43
CA GLU A 451 -31.65 -12.14 29.32
C GLU A 451 -32.82 -11.30 29.87
N ALA A 452 -32.59 -10.57 30.97
CA ALA A 452 -33.61 -9.66 31.55
C ALA A 452 -33.91 -8.49 30.61
N ILE A 453 -32.84 -7.91 29.98
CA ILE A 453 -32.97 -6.77 29.06
C ILE A 453 -33.67 -7.21 27.76
N LEU A 454 -33.29 -8.36 27.21
CA LEU A 454 -33.90 -8.88 25.98
C LEU A 454 -35.37 -9.25 26.18
N THR A 455 -35.73 -9.84 27.34
CA THR A 455 -37.12 -10.15 27.68
C THR A 455 -37.96 -8.86 27.78
N LYS A 456 -37.47 -7.83 28.48
CA LYS A 456 -38.13 -6.54 28.56
C LYS A 456 -38.27 -5.86 27.21
N ASN A 457 -37.23 -5.87 26.39
CA ASN A 457 -37.24 -5.29 25.03
C ASN A 457 -38.23 -6.06 24.13
N ALA A 458 -38.29 -7.39 24.23
CA ALA A 458 -39.24 -8.21 23.47
C ALA A 458 -40.72 -7.88 23.88
N GLU A 459 -41.01 -7.67 25.16
CA GLU A 459 -42.31 -7.23 25.60
C GLU A 459 -42.68 -5.83 25.08
N GLU A 460 -41.71 -4.90 25.05
CA GLU A 460 -41.91 -3.56 24.48
C GLU A 460 -42.04 -3.59 22.94
N MET A 461 -41.37 -4.52 22.25
CA MET A 461 -41.51 -4.71 20.79
C MET A 461 -42.83 -5.36 20.41
N LEU A 462 -43.34 -6.31 21.21
CA LEU A 462 -44.63 -6.96 20.98
C LEU A 462 -45.81 -6.02 21.22
N ALA A 463 -45.64 -4.94 21.98
CA ALA A 463 -46.63 -3.90 22.13
C ALA A 463 -46.76 -3.09 20.82
N ASP A 464 -47.52 -3.63 19.84
CA ASP A 464 -47.84 -2.93 18.59
C ASP A 464 -48.84 -1.79 18.88
N PRO A 465 -48.43 -0.52 18.78
CA PRO A 465 -49.32 0.62 19.01
C PRO A 465 -50.42 0.70 17.96
N TYR A 466 -50.33 -0.11 16.87
CA TYR A 466 -51.27 -0.13 15.76
C TYR A 466 -52.11 -1.41 15.68
N ALA A 467 -51.92 -2.37 16.65
CA ALA A 467 -52.65 -3.66 16.66
C ALA A 467 -54.17 -3.51 16.72
N ASN A 468 -54.66 -2.38 17.23
CA ASN A 468 -56.09 -2.11 17.38
C ASN A 468 -56.65 -1.15 16.32
N ILE A 469 -55.92 -0.85 15.25
CA ILE A 469 -56.41 0.02 14.16
C ILE A 469 -57.27 -0.79 13.20
N ASP A 470 -58.56 -0.50 13.15
CA ASP A 470 -59.41 -1.08 12.15
C ASP A 470 -59.10 -0.51 10.72
N THR A 471 -58.52 -1.36 9.91
CA THR A 471 -58.11 -1.01 8.54
C THR A 471 -59.13 -1.41 7.47
N THR A 472 -60.30 -1.92 7.87
CA THR A 472 -61.32 -2.43 6.96
C THR A 472 -61.80 -1.38 5.93
N ASN A 473 -61.81 -0.12 6.33
CA ASN A 473 -62.25 1.01 5.51
C ASN A 473 -61.08 1.79 4.88
N TYR A 474 -59.84 1.31 4.98
CA TYR A 474 -58.68 2.00 4.43
C TYR A 474 -58.49 1.71 2.95
N SER A 475 -58.27 2.76 2.16
CA SER A 475 -57.79 2.62 0.77
C SER A 475 -56.42 1.98 0.75
N GLU A 476 -56.01 1.36 -0.37
CA GLU A 476 -54.71 0.77 -0.55
C GLU A 476 -53.54 1.76 -0.27
N ARG A 477 -53.75 3.02 -0.62
CA ARG A 477 -52.81 4.12 -0.32
C ARG A 477 -52.67 4.38 1.17
N GLN A 478 -53.77 4.31 1.93
CA GLN A 478 -53.76 4.46 3.42
C GLN A 478 -53.15 3.26 4.09
N LYS A 479 -53.41 2.03 3.63
CA LYS A 479 -52.75 0.80 4.12
C LYS A 479 -51.23 0.87 3.88
N ALA A 480 -50.79 1.29 2.70
CA ALA A 480 -49.37 1.46 2.37
C ALA A 480 -48.68 2.54 3.23
N LYS A 481 -49.42 3.64 3.53
CA LYS A 481 -48.90 4.69 4.41
C LYS A 481 -48.78 4.17 5.86
N LEU A 482 -49.77 3.45 6.35
CA LEU A 482 -49.71 2.81 7.68
C LEU A 482 -48.58 1.79 7.79
N ALA A 483 -48.43 0.92 6.80
CA ALA A 483 -47.35 -0.05 6.76
C ALA A 483 -45.95 0.62 6.76
N ARG A 484 -45.78 1.74 6.08
CA ARG A 484 -44.54 2.54 6.14
C ARG A 484 -44.32 3.14 7.53
N GLU A 485 -45.37 3.62 8.19
CA GLU A 485 -45.26 4.20 9.52
C GLU A 485 -44.95 3.12 10.55
N VAL A 486 -45.61 1.95 10.49
CA VAL A 486 -45.29 0.77 11.33
C VAL A 486 -43.83 0.37 11.15
N ARG A 487 -43.34 0.21 9.91
CA ARG A 487 -41.92 -0.09 9.63
C ARG A 487 -40.99 0.98 10.18
N ARG A 488 -41.36 2.26 10.06
CA ARG A 488 -40.55 3.36 10.61
C ARG A 488 -40.50 3.34 12.14
N GLN A 489 -41.59 3.01 12.79
CA GLN A 489 -41.67 2.88 14.26
C GLN A 489 -40.91 1.64 14.74
N GLN A 490 -41.01 0.49 14.04
CA GLN A 490 -40.25 -0.70 14.32
C GLN A 490 -38.75 -0.42 14.18
N LYS A 491 -38.34 0.20 13.08
CA LYS A 491 -36.96 0.61 12.88
C LYS A 491 -36.45 1.54 13.99
N LYS A 492 -37.25 2.50 14.46
CA LYS A 492 -36.89 3.37 15.57
C LYS A 492 -36.82 2.63 16.92
N LYS A 493 -37.64 1.57 17.12
CA LYS A 493 -37.55 0.73 18.32
C LYS A 493 -36.33 -0.16 18.31
N GLU A 494 -35.97 -0.74 17.14
CA GLU A 494 -34.73 -1.50 16.93
C GLU A 494 -33.49 -0.63 17.16
N GLU A 495 -33.51 0.63 16.72
CA GLU A 495 -32.43 1.61 16.92
C GLU A 495 -32.25 2.03 18.40
N LYS A 496 -33.22 1.71 19.30
CA LYS A 496 -33.10 1.97 20.74
C LYS A 496 -32.32 0.89 21.50
N VAL A 497 -32.14 -0.29 20.92
CA VAL A 497 -31.33 -1.34 21.53
C VAL A 497 -29.85 -1.01 21.26
N GLN A 498 -29.17 -0.55 22.29
CA GLN A 498 -27.74 -0.28 22.27
C GLN A 498 -26.99 -1.61 22.38
N PHE A 499 -26.80 -2.30 21.25
CA PHE A 499 -26.15 -3.62 21.20
C PHE A 499 -24.71 -3.59 21.73
N ASP A 500 -24.06 -2.45 21.66
CA ASP A 500 -22.70 -2.23 22.14
C ASP A 500 -22.56 -2.48 23.66
N GLN A 501 -23.66 -2.31 24.44
CA GLN A 501 -23.66 -2.70 25.86
C GLN A 501 -23.38 -4.19 26.09
N PHE A 502 -23.64 -5.03 25.08
CA PHE A 502 -23.51 -6.49 25.15
C PHE A 502 -22.15 -7.00 24.67
N VAL A 503 -21.34 -6.14 24.06
CA VAL A 503 -20.10 -6.54 23.42
C VAL A 503 -19.16 -7.25 24.40
N PHE A 504 -19.05 -6.79 25.63
CA PHE A 504 -18.16 -7.37 26.63
C PHE A 504 -18.81 -8.42 27.54
N ALA A 505 -20.06 -8.81 27.29
CA ALA A 505 -20.84 -9.64 28.22
C ALA A 505 -20.16 -10.97 28.60
N GLU A 506 -19.35 -11.56 27.73
CA GLU A 506 -18.61 -12.79 28.02
C GLU A 506 -17.33 -12.55 28.83
N VAL A 507 -16.70 -11.38 28.67
CA VAL A 507 -15.39 -11.08 29.27
C VAL A 507 -15.46 -10.10 30.44
N LEU A 508 -16.61 -9.43 30.64
CA LEU A 508 -16.79 -8.37 31.63
C LEU A 508 -16.53 -8.85 33.08
N THR A 509 -16.79 -10.12 33.37
CA THR A 509 -16.54 -10.73 34.70
C THR A 509 -15.14 -11.31 34.85
N GLU A 510 -14.30 -11.28 33.82
CA GLU A 510 -12.93 -11.78 33.87
C GLU A 510 -12.05 -10.81 34.68
N PRO A 511 -11.33 -11.28 35.73
CA PRO A 511 -10.47 -10.40 36.52
C PRO A 511 -9.39 -9.68 35.71
N LYS A 512 -8.90 -10.29 34.63
CA LYS A 512 -7.89 -9.70 33.77
C LYS A 512 -8.46 -8.54 32.94
N PHE A 513 -9.69 -8.68 32.42
CA PHE A 513 -10.39 -7.62 31.69
C PHE A 513 -10.64 -6.41 32.60
N ASP A 514 -11.23 -6.64 33.79
CA ASP A 514 -11.48 -5.61 34.77
C ASP A 514 -10.18 -4.89 35.20
N SER A 515 -9.08 -5.65 35.41
CA SER A 515 -7.81 -5.08 35.80
C SER A 515 -7.23 -4.17 34.70
N ILE A 516 -7.29 -4.56 33.42
CA ILE A 516 -6.82 -3.73 32.30
C ILE A 516 -7.70 -2.48 32.20
N PHE A 517 -9.02 -2.62 32.26
CA PHE A 517 -9.94 -1.50 32.17
C PHE A 517 -9.67 -0.46 33.27
N LYS A 518 -9.51 -0.91 34.52
CA LYS A 518 -9.17 -0.04 35.67
C LYS A 518 -7.81 0.62 35.52
N LEU A 519 -6.80 -0.13 35.04
CA LEU A 519 -5.46 0.42 34.80
C LEU A 519 -5.51 1.57 33.81
N ILE A 520 -6.15 1.36 32.66
CA ILE A 520 -6.25 2.40 31.63
C ILE A 520 -7.13 3.57 32.10
N THR A 521 -8.22 3.32 32.85
CA THR A 521 -9.02 4.39 33.44
C THR A 521 -8.17 5.26 34.36
N ALA A 522 -7.35 4.66 35.21
CA ALA A 522 -6.43 5.40 36.10
C ALA A 522 -5.35 6.16 35.32
N GLU A 523 -4.82 5.59 34.23
CA GLU A 523 -3.91 6.31 33.32
C GLU A 523 -4.58 7.56 32.73
N VAL A 524 -5.80 7.42 32.23
CA VAL A 524 -6.58 8.50 31.63
C VAL A 524 -6.94 9.60 32.64
N GLU A 525 -7.36 9.24 33.85
CA GLU A 525 -7.65 10.19 34.92
C GLU A 525 -6.42 10.98 35.40
N ASN A 526 -5.23 10.38 35.31
CA ASN A 526 -3.97 11.04 35.64
C ASN A 526 -3.43 11.93 34.50
N ILE A 527 -3.98 11.84 33.29
CA ILE A 527 -3.70 12.80 32.23
C ILE A 527 -4.24 14.15 32.70
N SER A 528 -3.36 15.11 32.96
CA SER A 528 -3.76 16.40 33.53
C SER A 528 -4.80 17.08 32.63
N SER A 529 -5.72 17.83 33.24
CA SER A 529 -6.74 18.63 32.54
C SER A 529 -6.16 19.65 31.54
N ASP A 530 -4.85 19.86 31.56
CA ASP A 530 -4.09 20.69 30.63
C ASP A 530 -3.65 19.94 29.35
N GLU A 531 -3.72 18.60 29.33
CA GLU A 531 -3.58 17.83 28.08
C GLU A 531 -4.92 17.82 27.35
N LYS A 532 -5.02 18.74 26.42
CA LYS A 532 -6.18 18.85 25.52
C LYS A 532 -6.48 17.54 24.83
N SER A 533 -7.76 17.34 24.54
CA SER A 533 -8.20 16.19 23.78
C SER A 533 -7.32 16.01 22.52
N TYR A 534 -7.13 14.79 22.10
CA TYR A 534 -6.28 14.45 20.97
C TYR A 534 -6.64 15.24 19.71
N PHE A 535 -7.93 15.49 19.50
CA PHE A 535 -8.47 16.32 18.44
C PHE A 535 -8.02 17.79 18.53
N GLU A 536 -7.98 18.34 19.76
CA GLU A 536 -7.50 19.72 19.99
C GLU A 536 -6.00 19.84 19.79
N ILE A 537 -5.21 18.84 20.19
CA ILE A 537 -3.76 18.78 19.93
C ILE A 537 -3.48 18.68 18.44
N SER A 538 -4.21 17.88 17.69
CA SER A 538 -4.07 17.76 16.24
C SER A 538 -4.42 19.07 15.53
N LYS A 539 -5.47 19.74 15.98
CA LYS A 539 -5.89 21.04 15.46
C LYS A 539 -4.90 22.16 15.82
N GLU A 540 -4.36 22.17 17.04
CA GLU A 540 -3.30 23.11 17.43
C GLU A 540 -1.98 22.85 16.71
N ASN A 541 -1.58 21.59 16.50
CA ASN A 541 -0.40 21.25 15.73
C ASN A 541 -0.52 21.69 14.27
N SER A 542 -1.72 21.60 13.68
CA SER A 542 -1.98 22.14 12.34
C SER A 542 -1.88 23.68 12.29
N ILE A 543 -2.19 24.36 13.39
CA ILE A 543 -2.08 25.82 13.53
C ILE A 543 -0.66 26.22 13.94
N ARG A 544 0.02 25.44 14.80
CA ARG A 544 1.41 25.64 15.21
C ARG A 544 2.41 25.40 14.08
N LYS A 545 2.12 24.55 13.11
CA LYS A 545 2.90 24.43 11.87
C LYS A 545 3.07 25.78 11.15
N ARG A 546 2.19 26.77 11.38
CA ARG A 546 2.33 28.13 10.86
C ARG A 546 3.20 29.05 11.70
N LYS A 547 3.50 28.71 12.94
CA LYS A 547 4.40 29.46 13.82
C LYS A 547 5.67 28.65 14.04
N ARG A 548 6.69 28.86 13.17
CA ARG A 548 8.04 28.30 13.36
C ARG A 548 8.49 28.54 14.79
N THR A 549 8.61 27.48 15.58
CA THR A 549 9.39 27.50 16.81
C THR A 549 10.86 27.56 16.42
N LYS A 550 11.55 28.61 16.77
CA LYS A 550 12.95 28.85 16.44
C LYS A 550 13.96 27.92 17.12
N PHE A 551 13.48 26.96 17.91
CA PHE A 551 14.30 26.00 18.67
C PHE A 551 13.64 24.63 18.66
N GLY A 552 14.26 23.71 17.91
CA GLY A 552 13.80 22.32 17.76
C GLY A 552 13.90 21.51 19.07
N VAL A 553 13.23 20.37 19.06
CA VAL A 553 13.32 19.35 20.11
C VAL A 553 14.74 18.80 20.12
N SER A 554 15.37 18.71 21.30
CA SER A 554 16.66 18.06 21.48
C SER A 554 16.39 16.61 21.88
N LEU A 555 16.91 15.63 21.12
CA LEU A 555 16.63 14.22 21.34
C LEU A 555 17.67 13.52 22.23
N ASN A 556 18.87 14.07 22.36
CA ASN A 556 20.01 13.45 23.06
C ASN A 556 20.26 12.01 22.60
N ALA A 557 20.20 11.77 21.29
CA ALA A 557 20.46 10.46 20.71
C ALA A 557 21.93 10.32 20.32
N ASP A 558 22.52 9.17 20.61
CA ASP A 558 23.89 8.86 20.23
C ASP A 558 23.98 8.14 18.89
N LYS A 559 22.89 7.49 18.46
CA LYS A 559 22.83 6.70 17.24
C LYS A 559 21.51 6.90 16.51
N ILE A 560 21.59 7.01 15.17
CA ILE A 560 20.43 6.99 14.27
C ILE A 560 20.66 6.05 13.09
N VAL A 561 19.55 5.57 12.52
CA VAL A 561 19.52 4.91 11.21
C VAL A 561 18.96 5.89 10.19
N LEU A 562 19.70 6.12 9.12
CA LEU A 562 19.32 7.05 8.06
C LEU A 562 19.00 6.28 6.77
N ALA A 563 17.80 6.46 6.21
CA ALA A 563 17.52 6.01 4.86
C ALA A 563 18.48 6.67 3.85
N ASP A 564 18.71 6.03 2.70
CA ASP A 564 19.64 6.59 1.72
C ASP A 564 19.24 8.02 1.33
N PRO A 565 20.08 9.02 1.59
CA PRO A 565 19.73 10.41 1.35
C PRO A 565 19.35 10.65 -0.11
N TYR A 566 18.22 11.30 -0.33
CA TYR A 566 17.73 11.57 -1.69
C TYR A 566 18.21 12.91 -2.21
N TYR A 567 18.60 12.97 -3.49
CA TYR A 567 18.99 14.21 -4.13
C TYR A 567 18.45 14.31 -5.55
N SER A 568 17.71 15.37 -5.86
CA SER A 568 17.23 15.63 -7.22
C SER A 568 17.59 17.02 -7.71
N LYS A 569 18.10 17.08 -8.94
CA LYS A 569 18.43 18.32 -9.64
C LYS A 569 17.58 18.48 -10.89
N ILE A 570 16.90 19.62 -11.00
CA ILE A 570 15.91 19.89 -12.03
C ILE A 570 16.25 21.16 -12.80
N ASP A 571 15.92 21.18 -14.09
CA ASP A 571 16.08 22.35 -14.95
C ASP A 571 14.74 22.64 -15.66
N GLU A 572 14.12 23.76 -15.33
CA GLU A 572 12.79 24.14 -15.80
C GLU A 572 12.82 25.25 -16.86
N ARG A 573 13.98 25.71 -17.28
CA ARG A 573 14.10 26.87 -18.18
C ARG A 573 13.42 26.68 -19.54
N LYS A 574 13.27 25.46 -20.04
CA LYS A 574 12.62 25.13 -21.32
C LYS A 574 11.48 24.13 -21.16
N GLU A 575 11.80 22.98 -20.65
CA GLU A 575 10.89 21.89 -20.26
C GLU A 575 11.43 21.35 -18.95
N ILE A 576 10.54 20.91 -18.06
CA ILE A 576 10.94 20.30 -16.79
C ILE A 576 11.79 19.05 -17.07
N GLN A 577 13.05 19.10 -16.71
CA GLN A 577 14.01 18.03 -16.95
C GLN A 577 14.82 17.71 -15.70
N THR A 578 14.68 16.49 -15.22
CA THR A 578 15.59 15.98 -14.18
C THR A 578 16.99 15.78 -14.76
N LYS A 579 18.00 16.27 -14.08
CA LYS A 579 19.40 16.10 -14.44
C LYS A 579 19.97 14.87 -13.74
N TYR A 580 19.46 13.70 -14.12
CA TYR A 580 19.70 12.40 -13.49
C TYR A 580 21.15 12.14 -13.07
N ILE A 581 22.09 12.18 -14.00
CA ILE A 581 23.53 11.95 -13.75
C ILE A 581 24.09 12.94 -12.71
N LYS A 582 23.65 14.21 -12.76
CA LYS A 582 24.08 15.22 -11.80
C LYS A 582 23.44 14.99 -10.44
N SER A 583 22.18 14.53 -10.42
CA SER A 583 21.47 14.15 -9.20
C SER A 583 22.19 13.00 -8.48
N GLU A 584 22.50 11.92 -9.19
CA GLU A 584 23.21 10.77 -8.62
C GLU A 584 24.60 11.16 -8.08
N LYS A 585 25.35 11.97 -8.82
CA LYS A 585 26.65 12.48 -8.34
C LYS A 585 26.51 13.34 -7.07
N LYS A 586 25.51 14.19 -7.02
CA LYS A 586 25.23 15.03 -5.84
C LYS A 586 24.70 14.24 -4.65
N GLN A 587 23.92 13.18 -4.89
CA GLN A 587 23.47 12.25 -3.85
C GLN A 587 24.67 11.58 -3.17
N LEU A 588 25.67 11.16 -3.95
CA LEU A 588 26.90 10.60 -3.37
C LEU A 588 27.65 11.61 -2.50
N SER A 589 27.79 12.88 -2.97
CA SER A 589 28.40 13.94 -2.16
C SER A 589 27.55 14.28 -0.91
N PHE A 590 26.22 14.23 -1.01
CA PHE A 590 25.34 14.43 0.14
C PHE A 590 25.57 13.35 1.21
N ARG A 591 25.74 12.11 0.81
CA ARG A 591 26.06 11.00 1.73
C ARG A 591 27.43 11.20 2.39
N GLU A 592 28.44 11.68 1.66
CA GLU A 592 29.72 12.04 2.23
C GLU A 592 29.56 13.14 3.30
N SER A 593 28.78 14.18 3.00
CA SER A 593 28.47 15.25 3.95
C SER A 593 27.71 14.77 5.20
N VAL A 594 26.87 13.75 5.07
CA VAL A 594 26.21 13.11 6.21
C VAL A 594 27.26 12.51 7.18
N TYR A 595 28.21 11.74 6.68
CA TYR A 595 29.24 11.14 7.52
C TYR A 595 30.18 12.18 8.14
N GLU A 596 30.58 13.21 7.40
CA GLU A 596 31.41 14.31 7.92
C GLU A 596 30.73 15.06 9.07
N ASN A 597 29.43 15.39 8.96
CA ASN A 597 28.72 16.07 10.04
C ASN A 597 28.40 15.15 11.22
N ALA A 598 28.15 13.86 10.96
CA ALA A 598 27.99 12.86 12.01
C ALA A 598 29.25 12.74 12.87
N GLU A 599 30.44 12.67 12.26
CA GLU A 599 31.73 12.62 12.94
C GLU A 599 31.98 13.89 13.79
N ARG A 600 31.72 15.08 13.23
CA ARG A 600 31.85 16.38 13.94
C ARG A 600 31.02 16.45 15.20
N LEU A 601 29.86 15.80 15.23
CA LEU A 601 28.90 15.84 16.33
C LEU A 601 28.95 14.58 17.21
N GLU A 602 29.88 13.69 16.96
CA GLU A 602 29.99 12.38 17.65
C GLU A 602 28.65 11.61 17.63
N LEU A 603 27.94 11.67 16.49
CA LEU A 603 26.68 10.97 16.24
C LEU A 603 26.97 9.73 15.40
N GLU A 604 26.62 8.54 15.89
CA GLU A 604 26.70 7.31 15.09
C GLU A 604 25.57 7.28 14.07
N VAL A 605 25.92 7.24 12.79
CA VAL A 605 24.92 7.19 11.70
C VAL A 605 25.13 5.95 10.84
N GLU A 606 24.14 5.07 10.83
CA GLU A 606 24.08 3.94 9.88
C GLU A 606 23.17 4.28 8.71
N VAL A 607 23.73 4.34 7.51
CA VAL A 607 22.96 4.67 6.29
C VAL A 607 22.43 3.40 5.63
N LEU A 608 21.12 3.30 5.47
CA LEU A 608 20.45 2.25 4.70
C LEU A 608 20.54 2.60 3.20
N GLY A 609 21.59 2.15 2.51
CA GLY A 609 21.74 2.50 1.10
C GLY A 609 22.84 1.71 0.40
N LYS A 610 23.04 1.99 -0.89
CA LYS A 610 24.14 1.39 -1.68
C LYS A 610 25.50 1.77 -1.08
N LYS A 611 26.22 0.81 -0.58
CA LYS A 611 27.66 1.00 -0.26
C LYS A 611 28.49 0.76 -1.52
N LYS A 612 29.41 1.67 -1.82
CA LYS A 612 30.30 1.63 -3.00
C LYS A 612 31.15 0.36 -3.11
N SER A 613 31.33 -0.38 -2.02
CA SER A 613 32.34 -1.46 -1.90
C SER A 613 31.84 -2.79 -1.34
N VAL A 614 30.56 -2.96 -1.01
CA VAL A 614 30.06 -4.19 -0.38
C VAL A 614 29.10 -4.89 -1.32
N LYS A 615 29.18 -6.23 -1.40
CA LYS A 615 28.14 -7.08 -1.95
C LYS A 615 26.79 -6.52 -1.53
N SER A 616 25.99 -6.06 -2.49
CA SER A 616 24.66 -5.53 -2.20
C SER A 616 23.87 -6.63 -1.52
N ASP A 617 23.67 -6.47 -0.22
CA ASP A 617 23.03 -7.44 0.62
C ASP A 617 21.52 -7.39 0.37
N ILE A 618 20.92 -8.50 0.04
CA ILE A 618 19.46 -8.63 -0.14
C ILE A 618 18.73 -8.25 1.14
N ASN A 619 19.32 -8.50 2.32
CA ASN A 619 18.77 -8.11 3.60
C ASN A 619 18.62 -6.59 3.71
N ARG A 620 19.58 -5.82 3.14
CA ARG A 620 19.50 -4.36 3.13
C ARG A 620 18.31 -3.85 2.30
N LEU A 621 17.97 -4.51 1.20
CA LEU A 621 16.75 -4.17 0.44
C LEU A 621 15.48 -4.48 1.22
N ASN A 622 15.46 -5.58 1.97
CA ASN A 622 14.34 -5.90 2.86
C ASN A 622 14.21 -4.87 4.01
N GLU A 623 15.32 -4.41 4.58
CA GLU A 623 15.33 -3.35 5.59
C GLU A 623 14.85 -2.01 5.04
N ILE A 624 15.25 -1.65 3.82
CA ILE A 624 14.76 -0.47 3.10
C ILE A 624 13.24 -0.58 2.87
N SER A 625 12.77 -1.75 2.40
CA SER A 625 11.34 -2.03 2.21
C SER A 625 10.55 -1.79 3.50
N ILE A 626 10.95 -2.40 4.61
CA ILE A 626 10.31 -2.25 5.92
C ILE A 626 10.28 -0.78 6.35
N SER A 627 11.42 -0.09 6.25
CA SER A 627 11.56 1.29 6.69
C SER A 627 10.70 2.25 5.85
N ASN A 628 10.69 2.08 4.51
CA ASN A 628 9.92 2.91 3.62
C ASN A 628 8.41 2.68 3.80
N THR A 629 7.96 1.42 3.86
CA THR A 629 6.55 1.08 4.11
C THR A 629 6.06 1.67 5.44
N TRP A 630 6.87 1.58 6.50
CA TRP A 630 6.53 2.17 7.79
C TRP A 630 6.44 3.70 7.73
N LEU A 631 7.38 4.36 7.03
CA LEU A 631 7.36 5.81 6.86
C LEU A 631 6.15 6.27 6.05
N GLU A 632 5.85 5.59 4.94
CA GLU A 632 4.69 5.91 4.09
C GLU A 632 3.39 5.76 4.86
N GLU A 633 3.22 4.66 5.58
CA GLU A 633 2.08 4.46 6.46
C GLU A 633 1.99 5.59 7.49
N ARG A 634 3.11 5.91 8.18
CA ARG A 634 3.13 6.95 9.20
C ARG A 634 2.88 8.35 8.63
N ALA A 635 3.46 8.68 7.50
CA ALA A 635 3.24 9.96 6.82
C ALA A 635 1.78 10.14 6.38
N ASN A 636 1.15 9.06 5.96
CA ASN A 636 -0.24 9.06 5.52
C ASN A 636 -1.25 9.15 6.67
N HIS A 637 -0.89 8.79 7.90
CA HIS A 637 -1.78 8.96 9.06
C HIS A 637 -1.96 10.43 9.48
N ASP A 638 -1.23 11.35 8.85
CA ASP A 638 -1.25 12.78 9.15
C ASP A 638 -1.11 13.06 10.65
N TYR A 639 -2.17 13.57 11.28
CA TYR A 639 -2.16 13.97 12.69
C TYR A 639 -2.81 12.95 13.63
N ILE A 640 -3.26 11.80 13.13
CA ILE A 640 -3.87 10.78 13.97
C ILE A 640 -2.78 9.98 14.67
N LYS A 641 -2.80 9.91 15.99
CA LYS A 641 -1.94 9.03 16.79
C LYS A 641 -2.45 7.60 16.68
N ILE A 642 -1.92 6.86 15.78
CA ILE A 642 -2.19 5.45 15.58
C ILE A 642 -0.85 4.71 15.59
N ILE A 643 -0.84 3.53 16.17
CA ILE A 643 0.29 2.63 16.02
C ILE A 643 0.25 2.11 14.58
N PRO A 644 1.27 2.35 13.74
CA PRO A 644 1.29 1.85 12.37
C PRO A 644 1.23 0.32 12.32
N TYR A 645 0.56 -0.24 11.32
CA TYR A 645 0.51 -1.70 11.11
C TYR A 645 1.91 -2.30 10.97
N ASN A 646 2.77 -1.60 10.25
CA ASN A 646 4.15 -2.02 10.03
C ASN A 646 5.07 -1.86 11.26
N TYR A 647 4.56 -1.37 12.40
CA TYR A 647 5.30 -1.36 13.67
C TYR A 647 5.82 -2.76 14.04
N GLN A 648 5.03 -3.80 13.82
CA GLN A 648 5.42 -5.19 14.11
C GLN A 648 6.65 -5.67 13.32
N PHE A 649 6.94 -5.06 12.16
CA PHE A 649 8.14 -5.36 11.35
C PHE A 649 9.26 -4.36 11.61
N MET A 650 8.91 -3.10 11.87
CA MET A 650 9.86 -2.02 12.09
C MET A 650 10.52 -2.08 13.47
N LYS A 651 9.79 -2.51 14.51
CA LYS A 651 10.35 -2.61 15.87
C LYS A 651 11.49 -3.61 15.98
N PRO A 652 11.38 -4.87 15.47
CA PRO A 652 12.50 -5.79 15.45
C PRO A 652 13.72 -5.27 14.66
N LEU A 653 13.47 -4.53 13.58
CA LEU A 653 14.54 -3.88 12.82
C LEU A 653 15.24 -2.82 13.67
N SER A 654 14.48 -1.96 14.31
CA SER A 654 14.98 -0.93 15.24
C SER A 654 15.84 -1.55 16.36
N ASP A 655 15.37 -2.64 16.97
CA ASP A 655 16.10 -3.36 18.01
C ASP A 655 17.43 -3.94 17.51
N SER A 656 17.46 -4.44 16.28
CA SER A 656 18.68 -4.97 15.66
C SER A 656 19.76 -3.90 15.45
N TYR A 657 19.35 -2.64 15.27
CA TYR A 657 20.25 -1.49 15.17
C TYR A 657 20.62 -0.88 16.52
N GLY A 658 19.93 -1.26 17.59
CA GLY A 658 20.14 -0.71 18.93
C GLY A 658 19.75 0.75 19.06
N THR A 659 18.83 1.24 18.25
CA THR A 659 18.29 2.60 18.32
C THR A 659 16.84 2.65 17.81
N ASN A 660 16.01 3.45 18.47
CA ASN A 660 14.64 3.72 18.03
C ASN A 660 14.54 4.93 17.07
N TYR A 661 15.65 5.58 16.75
CA TYR A 661 15.65 6.80 15.95
C TYR A 661 15.98 6.49 14.49
N PHE A 662 15.02 6.73 13.60
CA PHE A 662 15.17 6.61 12.15
C PHE A 662 14.97 7.96 11.50
N ALA A 663 15.74 8.22 10.43
CA ALA A 663 15.72 9.49 9.74
C ALA A 663 15.64 9.32 8.21
N TRP A 664 14.96 10.25 7.56
CA TRP A 664 14.93 10.43 6.11
C TRP A 664 15.32 11.86 5.79
N MET A 665 16.23 12.04 4.87
CA MET A 665 16.73 13.35 4.48
C MET A 665 16.85 13.45 2.96
N GLY A 666 16.64 14.64 2.44
CA GLY A 666 16.86 14.87 1.03
C GLY A 666 16.92 16.34 0.64
N LEU A 667 17.38 16.54 -0.60
CA LEU A 667 17.51 17.86 -1.19
C LEU A 667 17.01 17.86 -2.64
N LEU A 668 16.19 18.85 -2.95
CA LEU A 668 15.75 19.14 -4.29
C LEU A 668 16.29 20.52 -4.71
N ASN A 669 17.01 20.58 -5.84
CA ASN A 669 17.47 21.84 -6.40
C ASN A 669 16.89 22.04 -7.80
N ALA A 670 16.03 23.06 -7.95
CA ALA A 670 15.42 23.42 -9.21
C ALA A 670 16.04 24.72 -9.77
N ARG A 671 16.38 24.71 -11.06
CA ARG A 671 16.66 25.92 -11.81
C ARG A 671 15.39 26.38 -12.50
N LEU A 672 14.83 27.49 -12.01
CA LEU A 672 13.49 27.95 -12.35
C LEU A 672 13.42 28.72 -13.67
N LYS A 673 12.24 28.68 -14.29
CA LYS A 673 11.79 29.61 -15.33
C LYS A 673 10.94 30.69 -14.66
N THR A 674 10.91 31.88 -15.20
CA THR A 674 10.32 33.12 -14.60
C THR A 674 8.78 33.04 -14.35
N GLU A 675 8.09 32.00 -14.81
CA GLU A 675 6.65 31.78 -14.61
C GLU A 675 6.39 30.32 -14.18
N PHE A 676 6.39 30.04 -12.88
CA PHE A 676 6.33 28.67 -12.36
C PHE A 676 5.07 28.41 -11.51
N ASN A 677 4.41 27.27 -11.76
CA ASN A 677 3.38 26.74 -10.87
C ASN A 677 3.93 25.50 -10.13
N PRO A 678 4.36 25.67 -8.87
CA PRO A 678 5.00 24.62 -8.08
C PRO A 678 4.11 23.40 -7.84
N THR A 679 2.80 23.61 -7.67
CA THR A 679 1.86 22.59 -7.16
C THR A 679 1.71 21.40 -8.11
N ALA A 680 1.53 21.66 -9.40
CA ALA A 680 1.39 20.60 -10.40
C ALA A 680 2.69 19.80 -10.62
N PHE A 681 3.84 20.42 -10.40
CA PHE A 681 5.14 19.81 -10.57
C PHE A 681 5.48 18.85 -9.41
N PHE A 682 5.29 19.31 -8.18
CA PHE A 682 5.64 18.51 -6.99
C PHE A 682 4.76 17.27 -6.82
N VAL A 683 3.45 17.38 -7.08
CA VAL A 683 2.55 16.21 -7.06
C VAL A 683 2.99 15.11 -8.02
N SER A 684 3.55 15.49 -9.19
CA SER A 684 4.02 14.50 -10.17
C SER A 684 5.34 13.82 -9.82
N LEU A 685 6.20 14.45 -9.01
CA LEU A 685 7.49 13.90 -8.58
C LEU A 685 7.38 13.01 -7.33
N PHE A 686 6.47 13.35 -6.44
CA PHE A 686 6.35 12.69 -5.14
C PHE A 686 5.22 11.65 -5.09
N SER A 687 4.48 11.43 -6.17
CA SER A 687 3.53 10.32 -6.27
C SER A 687 4.19 8.94 -6.13
N ILE A 688 5.50 8.84 -6.29
CA ILE A 688 6.27 7.61 -6.09
C ILE A 688 6.70 7.44 -4.62
N TYR A 689 6.83 8.52 -3.85
CA TYR A 689 7.29 8.49 -2.45
C TYR A 689 6.32 9.10 -1.43
N GLY A 690 5.05 9.32 -1.77
CA GLY A 690 3.95 9.58 -0.86
C GLY A 690 4.00 10.80 0.05
N LEU A 691 4.95 11.73 -0.12
CA LEU A 691 5.05 12.93 0.72
C LEU A 691 4.38 14.14 0.04
N PRO A 692 3.27 14.69 0.58
CA PRO A 692 2.66 15.89 0.04
C PRO A 692 3.45 17.14 0.42
N PHE A 693 4.21 17.71 -0.51
CA PHE A 693 4.88 19.00 -0.33
C PHE A 693 4.05 20.15 -0.89
N TYR A 694 3.60 21.04 -0.03
CA TYR A 694 2.99 22.30 -0.43
C TYR A 694 4.04 23.40 -0.49
N LEU A 695 4.31 23.90 -1.69
CA LEU A 695 5.06 25.13 -1.88
C LEU A 695 4.08 26.27 -2.11
N THR A 696 3.99 27.17 -1.16
CA THR A 696 3.27 28.42 -1.34
C THR A 696 4.25 29.56 -1.60
N SER A 697 3.96 30.29 -2.67
CA SER A 697 4.40 31.62 -3.08
C SER A 697 5.70 31.78 -3.86
N LEU A 698 5.50 32.38 -4.99
CA LEU A 698 6.39 32.85 -6.01
C LEU A 698 6.99 34.19 -5.64
N LEU A 699 8.30 34.26 -5.49
CA LEU A 699 9.07 35.42 -5.88
C LEU A 699 10.38 34.87 -6.48
N THR A 700 10.58 35.18 -7.72
CA THR A 700 11.57 34.62 -8.63
C THR A 700 13.00 34.63 -8.14
N PRO A 701 13.60 33.49 -7.80
CA PRO A 701 15.03 33.33 -7.97
C PRO A 701 15.33 32.36 -9.12
N ASP A 702 16.47 32.53 -9.77
CA ASP A 702 16.98 31.61 -10.80
C ASP A 702 17.16 30.17 -10.29
N TYR A 703 17.11 29.96 -8.96
CA TYR A 703 17.25 28.68 -8.28
C TYR A 703 16.38 28.59 -7.03
N ALA A 704 15.80 27.44 -6.82
CA ALA A 704 15.14 27.02 -5.58
C ALA A 704 15.81 25.77 -5.06
N THR A 705 16.24 25.80 -3.81
CA THR A 705 16.74 24.63 -3.09
C THR A 705 15.80 24.32 -1.94
N TYR A 706 15.32 23.10 -1.92
CA TYR A 706 14.43 22.58 -0.91
C TYR A 706 15.13 21.43 -0.16
N TYR A 707 15.32 21.60 1.13
CA TYR A 707 15.85 20.58 2.02
C TYR A 707 14.75 20.07 2.92
N TYR A 708 14.68 18.76 3.10
CA TYR A 708 13.80 18.14 4.08
C TYR A 708 14.56 17.16 4.96
N ALA A 709 14.12 17.03 6.21
CA ALA A 709 14.55 16.02 7.14
C ALA A 709 13.39 15.62 8.03
N ILE A 710 13.21 14.32 8.21
CA ILE A 710 12.23 13.72 9.11
C ILE A 710 12.97 12.76 10.02
N VAL A 711 12.81 12.93 11.34
CA VAL A 711 13.34 12.02 12.34
C VAL A 711 12.19 11.51 13.18
N VAL A 712 12.11 10.19 13.31
CA VAL A 712 11.03 9.50 14.02
C VAL A 712 11.57 8.66 15.16
N ASN A 713 10.73 8.44 16.17
CA ASN A 713 10.93 7.42 17.18
C ASN A 713 10.01 6.23 16.84
N VAL A 714 10.60 5.09 16.52
CA VAL A 714 9.86 3.87 16.16
C VAL A 714 9.04 3.37 17.33
N GLU A 715 9.54 3.46 18.58
CA GLU A 715 8.85 2.96 19.76
C GLU A 715 7.54 3.71 20.04
N THR A 716 7.57 5.04 19.93
CA THR A 716 6.39 5.89 20.17
C THR A 716 5.59 6.14 18.89
N SER A 717 6.15 5.79 17.71
CA SER A 717 5.62 6.10 16.39
C SER A 717 5.43 7.61 16.14
N GLU A 718 6.21 8.46 16.82
CA GLU A 718 6.13 9.90 16.72
C GLU A 718 7.17 10.48 15.76
N VAL A 719 6.76 11.49 15.00
CA VAL A 719 7.67 12.35 14.25
C VAL A 719 8.24 13.39 15.22
N LEU A 720 9.53 13.31 15.47
CA LEU A 720 10.22 14.15 16.47
C LEU A 720 10.82 15.41 15.84
N ILE A 721 11.36 15.32 14.63
CA ILE A 721 11.90 16.42 13.85
C ILE A 721 11.27 16.35 12.46
N GLU A 722 10.75 17.49 12.02
CA GLU A 722 10.29 17.68 10.64
C GLU A 722 10.80 19.03 10.15
N GLU A 723 11.77 18.99 9.26
CA GLU A 723 12.35 20.17 8.65
C GLU A 723 11.97 20.24 7.18
N ASN A 724 11.53 21.42 6.78
CA ASN A 724 11.13 21.75 5.43
C ASN A 724 11.67 23.14 5.08
N ASN A 725 12.92 23.20 4.63
CA ASN A 725 13.63 24.45 4.39
C ASN A 725 13.64 24.83 2.91
N TYR A 726 12.93 25.88 2.55
CA TYR A 726 12.98 26.46 1.22
C TYR A 726 13.99 27.61 1.17
N LEU A 727 14.93 27.55 0.25
CA LEU A 727 16.05 28.49 0.10
C LEU A 727 16.11 28.95 -1.36
N SER A 728 16.02 30.27 -1.54
CA SER A 728 16.11 30.93 -2.86
C SER A 728 17.56 31.03 -3.34
N THR A 729 18.29 29.90 -3.41
CA THR A 729 19.71 29.87 -3.75
C THR A 729 20.13 28.57 -4.42
N ARG A 730 21.36 28.56 -4.90
CA ARG A 730 21.97 27.33 -5.46
C ARG A 730 22.37 26.34 -4.35
N ASP A 731 22.42 25.08 -4.72
CA ASP A 731 22.90 23.96 -3.92
C ASP A 731 24.44 23.96 -3.79
N ASN A 732 25.03 24.95 -3.14
CA ASN A 732 26.46 24.92 -2.84
C ASN A 732 26.73 23.94 -1.67
N ASN A 733 27.99 23.54 -1.53
CA ASN A 733 28.38 22.53 -0.55
C ASN A 733 28.18 23.04 0.89
N ASP A 734 28.49 24.30 1.17
CA ASP A 734 28.37 24.90 2.49
C ASP A 734 26.91 24.92 2.96
N LEU A 735 25.99 25.21 2.04
CA LEU A 735 24.55 25.16 2.31
C LEU A 735 24.10 23.73 2.69
N VAL A 736 24.52 22.74 1.91
CA VAL A 736 24.20 21.33 2.18
C VAL A 736 24.74 20.92 3.54
N GLN A 737 26.01 21.23 3.80
CA GLN A 737 26.66 20.94 5.07
C GLN A 737 25.94 21.59 6.25
N SER A 738 25.54 22.88 6.14
CA SER A 738 24.86 23.56 7.24
C SER A 738 23.48 22.94 7.54
N GLN A 739 22.71 22.55 6.50
CA GLN A 739 21.40 21.93 6.71
C GLN A 739 21.52 20.58 7.44
N ILE A 740 22.48 19.74 7.02
CA ILE A 740 22.72 18.45 7.67
C ILE A 740 23.20 18.67 9.12
N TYR A 741 24.13 19.61 9.30
CA TYR A 741 24.64 19.94 10.63
C TYR A 741 23.53 20.38 11.57
N ASP A 742 22.64 21.26 11.13
CA ASP A 742 21.55 21.79 11.95
C ASP A 742 20.59 20.67 12.38
N THR A 743 20.25 19.75 11.47
CA THR A 743 19.42 18.56 11.79
C THR A 743 20.13 17.66 12.82
N PHE A 744 21.40 17.32 12.60
CA PHE A 744 22.15 16.44 13.50
C PHE A 744 22.42 17.09 14.85
N PHE A 745 22.63 18.40 14.88
CA PHE A 745 22.76 19.15 16.11
C PHE A 745 21.51 19.07 16.99
N GLN A 746 20.31 19.11 16.38
CA GLN A 746 19.07 18.93 17.12
C GLN A 746 18.94 17.49 17.67
N ILE A 747 19.42 16.50 16.93
CA ILE A 747 19.42 15.09 17.38
C ILE A 747 20.36 14.88 18.57
N LYS A 748 21.56 15.44 18.52
CA LYS A 748 22.63 15.20 19.51
C LYS A 748 22.58 16.08 20.75
N ARG A 749 22.00 17.27 20.67
CA ARG A 749 22.02 18.28 21.75
C ARG A 749 21.38 17.76 23.03
N LYS A 750 22.12 17.85 24.16
CA LYS A 750 21.57 17.65 25.51
C LYS A 750 20.70 18.84 25.91
N LYS A 751 19.56 18.56 26.54
CA LYS A 751 18.67 19.57 27.12
C LYS A 751 19.31 20.08 28.43
N ASP A 752 20.28 20.98 28.35
CA ASP A 752 20.72 21.76 29.50
C ASP A 752 19.91 23.06 29.53
N TYR A 753 18.72 23.01 30.13
CA TYR A 753 18.01 24.20 30.58
C TYR A 753 18.24 24.35 32.09
N THR A 754 19.44 24.75 32.46
CA THR A 754 19.67 25.51 33.67
C THR A 754 20.32 26.82 33.23
N LYS A 755 19.50 27.73 32.84
CA LYS A 755 19.66 29.20 33.06
C LYS A 755 18.45 29.93 32.54
#